data_c501dd816e3d1d1da1e75999890bb6d3
#
_entry.id   c501dd816e3d1d1da1e75999890bb6d3
#
_cell.length_a   1.000
_cell.length_b   1.000
_cell.length_c   1.000
_cell.angle_alpha   90.00
_cell.angle_beta   90.00
_cell.angle_gamma   90.00
#
_symmetry.space_group_name_H-M   'P 1'
#
loop_
_entity.id
_entity.type
_entity.pdbx_description
1 polymer ?
#
loop_
_entity_poly.entity_id
_entity_poly.type
_entity_poly.pdbx_seq_one_letter_code
_entity_poly.pdbx_strand_id
1 'polypeptide(L)'
;MKRAIVLDWQHPVTVNAPAGIIKGFAVLTATVKLADSPLLPDEPEPSRYLASALRQTHISVRGARTHNLKNIDLDIPRNQLVVITGLSGSGKSSLAFDTLYAEGQRRYVESLSAYARQFLQLMDKPDVDLIEGLSPAISIEQKATSHNPRSTVGTVTEIHDYLRLLYARAGTPYCPDHNLPLQAQTVSQMVDAVLALPEDTKLMILAPIAREKKGEFEKVFEQMQALGYVRFRINGQTVEVEDLPALKKTEKHNIDVVVDRIKVRSEEDAKARDALRQRLAESFEAALHLAEHRAVALEMDTGKEHLFNAKFSCPVCTYSISELEPRLFSFNSPMGACPTCDGIGSMAFFDPERVVAFPSLSLASGAIKGWDRRNGFYFSMLESLAKHYQFDIETPFEKLAPIHQQVLLHGSGLEDIKFSYRLEPGASQGKKVSKKHPFEGIIPNMTRRYRETDSAVVREDLARYRNMQACTSCHGTRLRREARHVRIGEGAQARAIYEISHITLGESQQYFQGLKMHGAKAEIADKVVREIALRLKFLNDVGLNYLSLDRSADTLSGGESQRIRLASQIGSGLTGVMYVLDEPSIGLHQRDNDRLIGTLQHLRDIGNSVLVVEHDEDMIRVADHVIDMGPGAGVHGGRVMAQGTCADILAAPDSVTGQYMSGRKKIEIPQRHKAGKDFIEIVGASGNNLKNVNVKFPVGLLTCVTGVSGSGKSTLVNDTLYTAAAHQIHRAQGDAAAHEEIKGLEHFDKVINVDQSPIGRTPRSNPATYTGLFTHIRELMAEVPAARERGYGPGRFSFNVTGGRCEACQGDGMVKVEMHFLPDVYVPCDVCHGMRYNRETLEVQYKGQNIAQILNMTVEAAHQFFSAVPNIARKLQTLLDVGLTYIRLGQSATTLSGGEAQRVKLALELSKRDTGRTLYILDEPTTGLHFADIDLLLKVLHQLRDAGNTIVIIEHNLDVIKTADWLIDMGPEGGAGGGAVLGEGTPEQLAKNKASFTGHYLKRLL
;
A
#
# COMPACT_ATOMS: atom_id res chain seq x y z
N MET A 1 42.97 -17.02 13.10
CA MET A 1 44.05 -16.51 12.23
C MET A 1 43.45 -15.56 11.22
N LYS A 2 43.63 -14.26 11.43
CA LYS A 2 43.17 -13.19 10.54
C LYS A 2 44.21 -13.01 9.44
N ARG A 3 43.83 -12.94 8.19
CA ARG A 3 44.59 -12.29 7.12
C ARG A 3 43.65 -11.39 6.34
N ALA A 4 43.81 -10.09 6.54
CA ALA A 4 43.28 -9.04 5.72
C ALA A 4 44.09 -8.95 4.41
N ILE A 5 43.42 -8.87 3.28
CA ILE A 5 44.06 -8.50 2.00
C ILE A 5 43.66 -7.05 1.74
N VAL A 6 44.67 -6.18 1.85
CA VAL A 6 44.63 -4.78 1.42
C VAL A 6 44.97 -4.78 -0.07
N LEU A 7 44.08 -4.28 -0.91
CA LEU A 7 44.36 -3.97 -2.30
C LEU A 7 44.69 -2.49 -2.43
N ASP A 8 45.94 -2.25 -2.74
CA ASP A 8 46.59 -0.95 -2.98
C ASP A 8 46.21 -0.46 -4.39
N TRP A 9 45.62 0.73 -4.50
CA TRP A 9 45.33 1.41 -5.76
C TRP A 9 46.30 2.56 -5.97
N GLN A 10 47.42 2.30 -6.60
CA GLN A 10 48.26 3.33 -7.22
C GLN A 10 48.68 2.89 -8.62
N HIS A 11 48.16 3.58 -9.65
CA HIS A 11 48.87 4.15 -10.80
C HIS A 11 47.86 4.71 -11.83
N PRO A 12 47.97 6.00 -12.22
CA PRO A 12 47.23 6.54 -13.35
C PRO A 12 47.89 6.22 -14.66
N VAL A 13 47.17 5.62 -15.61
CA VAL A 13 47.56 5.50 -16.99
C VAL A 13 47.17 6.76 -17.75
N THR A 14 48.12 7.57 -18.11
CA THR A 14 47.97 8.72 -19.03
C THR A 14 47.85 8.19 -20.46
N VAL A 15 46.71 8.42 -21.11
CA VAL A 15 46.55 8.27 -22.55
C VAL A 15 46.55 9.67 -23.19
N ASN A 16 47.62 9.98 -23.95
CA ASN A 16 47.68 11.17 -24.80
C ASN A 16 46.77 10.95 -26.03
N ALA A 17 45.82 11.85 -26.25
CA ALA A 17 45.11 11.99 -27.51
C ALA A 17 45.21 13.42 -28.02
N PRO A 18 45.53 13.64 -29.31
CA PRO A 18 45.64 14.97 -29.90
C PRO A 18 44.27 15.55 -30.22
N ALA A 19 44.15 16.87 -30.05
CA ALA A 19 42.98 17.66 -30.34
C ALA A 19 42.60 17.70 -31.81
N GLY A 20 41.30 17.59 -32.08
CA GLY A 20 40.74 17.98 -33.40
C GLY A 20 39.35 17.44 -33.68
N ILE A 21 38.40 18.38 -33.69
CA ILE A 21 37.13 18.38 -34.43
C ILE A 21 35.94 17.70 -33.80
N ILE A 22 35.12 18.52 -33.17
CA ILE A 22 33.68 18.31 -32.94
C ILE A 22 32.91 18.61 -34.19
N LYS A 23 32.13 17.63 -34.71
CA LYS A 23 30.85 17.86 -35.40
C LYS A 23 30.11 16.54 -35.64
N GLY A 24 28.85 16.48 -35.28
CA GLY A 24 27.84 15.58 -35.87
C GLY A 24 27.54 14.33 -35.07
N PHE A 25 26.61 14.37 -34.15
CA PHE A 25 25.84 13.18 -33.70
C PHE A 25 24.93 12.77 -34.86
N ALA A 26 25.39 11.85 -35.68
CA ALA A 26 24.51 11.07 -36.57
C ALA A 26 24.06 9.83 -35.80
N VAL A 27 22.75 9.61 -35.75
CA VAL A 27 22.15 8.37 -35.26
C VAL A 27 22.61 7.25 -36.21
N LEU A 28 23.55 6.42 -35.76
CA LEU A 28 23.92 5.19 -36.44
C LEU A 28 22.87 4.13 -36.08
N THR A 29 21.85 3.98 -36.88
CA THR A 29 21.14 2.71 -37.05
C THR A 29 22.12 1.71 -37.69
N ALA A 30 22.85 1.01 -36.82
CA ALA A 30 23.67 -0.12 -37.31
C ALA A 30 22.74 -1.32 -37.55
N THR A 31 22.29 -1.49 -38.79
CA THR A 31 21.86 -2.81 -39.26
C THR A 31 23.12 -3.70 -39.31
N VAL A 32 23.31 -4.46 -38.23
CA VAL A 32 24.33 -5.52 -38.19
C VAL A 32 23.86 -6.63 -39.12
N LYS A 33 24.37 -6.66 -40.37
CA LYS A 33 24.40 -7.89 -41.15
C LYS A 33 25.34 -8.85 -40.43
N LEU A 34 24.78 -9.87 -39.79
CA LEU A 34 25.51 -11.01 -39.27
C LEU A 34 26.12 -11.75 -40.46
N ALA A 35 27.39 -11.46 -40.77
CA ALA A 35 28.21 -12.33 -41.58
C ALA A 35 28.56 -13.56 -40.73
N ASP A 36 28.58 -14.73 -41.38
CA ASP A 36 29.01 -16.01 -40.78
C ASP A 36 30.43 -15.87 -40.21
N SER A 37 30.52 -15.56 -38.90
CA SER A 37 31.75 -15.71 -38.14
C SER A 37 31.77 -17.09 -37.50
N PRO A 38 32.86 -17.84 -37.57
CA PRO A 38 32.98 -19.11 -36.89
C PRO A 38 32.89 -18.86 -35.40
N LEU A 39 31.98 -19.57 -34.74
CA LEU A 39 31.75 -19.54 -33.28
C LEU A 39 33.07 -19.73 -32.55
N LEU A 40 33.39 -18.78 -31.66
CA LEU A 40 34.49 -18.94 -30.70
C LEU A 40 34.13 -20.10 -29.74
N PRO A 41 35.10 -21.01 -29.46
CA PRO A 41 34.83 -22.27 -28.77
C PRO A 41 34.44 -22.15 -27.27
N ASP A 42 34.49 -20.98 -26.65
CA ASP A 42 34.44 -20.83 -25.19
C ASP A 42 33.34 -19.86 -24.65
N GLU A 43 32.22 -19.66 -25.38
CA GLU A 43 31.07 -18.96 -24.77
C GLU A 43 30.33 -19.91 -23.80
N PRO A 44 29.98 -19.47 -22.56
CA PRO A 44 29.27 -20.30 -21.61
C PRO A 44 27.89 -20.71 -22.18
N GLU A 45 27.46 -21.97 -21.92
CA GLU A 45 26.18 -22.53 -22.39
C GLU A 45 24.94 -21.66 -22.22
N PRO A 46 24.80 -20.85 -21.14
CA PRO A 46 23.66 -19.96 -20.94
C PRO A 46 23.49 -18.90 -22.04
N SER A 47 24.58 -18.35 -22.58
CA SER A 47 24.51 -17.33 -23.64
C SER A 47 24.07 -17.93 -24.99
N ARG A 48 24.43 -19.17 -25.26
CA ARG A 48 24.00 -19.92 -26.45
C ARG A 48 22.50 -20.22 -26.38
N TYR A 49 22.01 -20.62 -25.23
CA TYR A 49 20.58 -20.88 -25.00
C TYR A 49 19.74 -19.64 -25.25
N LEU A 50 20.10 -18.48 -24.63
CA LEU A 50 19.39 -17.21 -24.81
C LEU A 50 19.38 -16.76 -26.28
N ALA A 51 20.50 -16.86 -26.96
CA ALA A 51 20.59 -16.52 -28.39
C ALA A 51 19.75 -17.44 -29.30
N SER A 52 19.68 -18.73 -28.99
CA SER A 52 18.81 -19.70 -29.67
C SER A 52 17.33 -19.41 -29.37
N ALA A 53 16.98 -19.18 -28.11
CA ALA A 53 15.60 -18.87 -27.68
C ALA A 53 15.08 -17.57 -28.34
N LEU A 54 15.89 -16.53 -28.47
CA LEU A 54 15.51 -15.27 -29.11
C LEU A 54 15.24 -15.40 -30.63
N ARG A 55 15.78 -16.43 -31.30
CA ARG A 55 15.53 -16.69 -32.74
C ARG A 55 14.25 -17.47 -33.01
N GLN A 56 13.66 -18.11 -31.99
CA GLN A 56 12.43 -18.87 -32.16
C GLN A 56 11.22 -17.93 -32.20
N THR A 57 10.26 -18.24 -33.05
CA THR A 57 9.00 -17.48 -33.23
C THR A 57 7.89 -17.93 -32.28
N HIS A 58 8.05 -19.08 -31.65
CA HIS A 58 7.08 -19.68 -30.74
C HIS A 58 7.75 -20.15 -29.45
N ILE A 59 6.97 -20.18 -28.37
CA ILE A 59 7.26 -20.90 -27.14
C ILE A 59 6.60 -22.26 -27.30
N SER A 60 7.41 -23.32 -27.38
CA SER A 60 6.90 -24.70 -27.54
C SER A 60 6.89 -25.42 -26.21
N VAL A 61 5.72 -25.85 -25.75
CA VAL A 61 5.50 -26.62 -24.53
C VAL A 61 5.10 -28.05 -24.93
N ARG A 62 5.74 -29.05 -24.32
CA ARG A 62 5.43 -30.47 -24.58
C ARG A 62 5.29 -31.19 -23.24
N GLY A 63 4.18 -31.92 -23.10
CA GLY A 63 3.94 -32.79 -21.96
C GLY A 63 3.75 -32.09 -20.64
N ALA A 64 3.08 -30.94 -20.58
CA ALA A 64 2.85 -30.23 -19.33
C ALA A 64 1.80 -30.94 -18.46
N ARG A 65 2.18 -31.25 -17.20
CA ARG A 65 1.38 -32.00 -16.22
C ARG A 65 1.28 -31.34 -14.85
N THR A 66 1.74 -30.11 -14.76
CA THR A 66 1.74 -29.35 -13.50
C THR A 66 0.31 -29.22 -12.94
N HIS A 67 0.12 -29.60 -11.68
CA HIS A 67 -1.18 -29.60 -10.97
C HIS A 67 -2.28 -30.41 -11.67
N ASN A 68 -3.26 -29.73 -12.30
CA ASN A 68 -4.38 -30.39 -12.97
C ASN A 68 -4.22 -30.48 -14.49
N LEU A 69 -3.10 -30.04 -15.07
CA LEU A 69 -2.84 -30.14 -16.51
C LEU A 69 -2.76 -31.58 -16.97
N LYS A 70 -3.34 -31.90 -18.14
CA LYS A 70 -3.54 -33.26 -18.67
C LYS A 70 -2.56 -33.57 -19.80
N ASN A 71 -1.24 -33.46 -19.53
CA ASN A 71 -0.18 -33.75 -20.53
C ASN A 71 -0.40 -32.96 -21.82
N ILE A 72 -0.45 -31.62 -21.69
CA ILE A 72 -0.78 -30.75 -22.80
C ILE A 72 0.46 -30.36 -23.62
N ASP A 73 0.25 -30.27 -24.94
CA ASP A 73 1.20 -29.75 -25.91
C ASP A 73 0.68 -28.44 -26.51
N LEU A 74 1.54 -27.41 -26.56
CA LEU A 74 1.18 -26.09 -27.03
C LEU A 74 2.33 -25.40 -27.79
N ASP A 75 1.98 -24.63 -28.81
CA ASP A 75 2.88 -23.69 -29.47
C ASP A 75 2.31 -22.27 -29.34
N ILE A 76 2.93 -21.44 -28.52
CA ILE A 76 2.49 -20.08 -28.18
C ILE A 76 3.31 -19.08 -28.96
N PRO A 77 2.71 -18.22 -29.79
CA PRO A 77 3.47 -17.25 -30.58
C PRO A 77 4.16 -16.20 -29.67
N ARG A 78 5.40 -15.83 -30.05
CA ARG A 78 6.17 -14.81 -29.33
C ARG A 78 5.87 -13.42 -29.88
N ASN A 79 6.16 -12.40 -29.05
CA ASN A 79 5.97 -10.99 -29.38
C ASN A 79 4.51 -10.66 -29.76
N GLN A 80 3.57 -11.36 -29.10
CA GLN A 80 2.15 -11.19 -29.28
C GLN A 80 1.45 -11.03 -27.92
N LEU A 81 0.24 -10.47 -27.97
CA LEU A 81 -0.69 -10.46 -26.84
C LEU A 81 -1.47 -11.77 -26.83
N VAL A 82 -1.13 -12.67 -25.91
CA VAL A 82 -1.74 -13.99 -25.75
C VAL A 82 -2.65 -14.00 -24.54
N VAL A 83 -3.93 -14.33 -24.73
CA VAL A 83 -4.89 -14.46 -23.64
C VAL A 83 -5.16 -15.93 -23.32
N ILE A 84 -4.96 -16.31 -22.06
CA ILE A 84 -5.30 -17.65 -21.55
C ILE A 84 -6.61 -17.53 -20.76
N THR A 85 -7.68 -18.12 -21.29
CA THR A 85 -9.03 -18.02 -20.75
C THR A 85 -9.61 -19.39 -20.40
N GLY A 86 -10.84 -19.45 -19.88
CA GLY A 86 -11.55 -20.66 -19.49
C GLY A 86 -12.11 -20.62 -18.07
N LEU A 87 -12.83 -21.63 -17.65
CA LEU A 87 -13.51 -21.72 -16.34
C LEU A 87 -12.56 -21.52 -15.15
N SER A 88 -13.08 -21.04 -14.03
CA SER A 88 -12.32 -20.98 -12.76
C SER A 88 -11.85 -22.40 -12.39
N GLY A 89 -10.56 -22.56 -12.04
CA GLY A 89 -9.96 -23.87 -11.76
C GLY A 89 -9.70 -24.76 -12.97
N SER A 90 -9.80 -24.26 -14.22
CA SER A 90 -9.53 -25.04 -15.44
C SER A 90 -8.03 -25.31 -15.72
N GLY A 91 -7.11 -24.70 -14.96
CA GLY A 91 -5.66 -24.87 -15.11
C GLY A 91 -4.93 -23.71 -15.77
N LYS A 92 -5.59 -22.55 -15.96
CA LYS A 92 -4.99 -21.33 -16.53
C LYS A 92 -3.73 -20.89 -15.80
N SER A 93 -3.84 -20.68 -14.48
CA SER A 93 -2.72 -20.24 -13.64
C SER A 93 -1.63 -21.31 -13.57
N SER A 94 -2.00 -22.61 -13.57
CA SER A 94 -1.04 -23.71 -13.62
C SER A 94 -0.21 -23.70 -14.92
N LEU A 95 -0.81 -23.30 -16.05
CA LEU A 95 -0.08 -23.12 -17.32
C LEU A 95 0.76 -21.84 -17.31
N ALA A 96 0.15 -20.70 -16.98
CA ALA A 96 0.79 -19.38 -17.09
C ALA A 96 1.91 -19.17 -16.05
N PHE A 97 1.60 -19.43 -14.76
CA PHE A 97 2.51 -19.12 -13.65
C PHE A 97 3.33 -20.33 -13.21
N ASP A 98 2.68 -21.47 -12.91
CA ASP A 98 3.38 -22.64 -12.35
C ASP A 98 4.16 -23.43 -13.40
N THR A 99 3.94 -23.17 -14.70
CA THR A 99 4.67 -23.83 -15.80
C THR A 99 5.54 -22.84 -16.58
N LEU A 100 4.96 -21.88 -17.30
CA LEU A 100 5.72 -20.99 -18.20
C LEU A 100 6.58 -19.98 -17.42
N TYR A 101 5.98 -19.25 -16.48
CA TYR A 101 6.73 -18.28 -15.69
C TYR A 101 7.76 -18.95 -14.78
N ALA A 102 7.39 -20.01 -14.08
CA ALA A 102 8.26 -20.73 -13.16
C ALA A 102 9.52 -21.24 -13.86
N GLU A 103 9.37 -21.86 -15.05
CA GLU A 103 10.51 -22.35 -15.83
C GLU A 103 11.34 -21.20 -16.43
N GLY A 104 10.70 -20.15 -16.93
CA GLY A 104 11.39 -18.96 -17.44
C GLY A 104 12.25 -18.29 -16.39
N GLN A 105 11.70 -18.09 -15.18
CA GLN A 105 12.44 -17.52 -14.07
C GLN A 105 13.54 -18.46 -13.56
N ARG A 106 13.25 -19.76 -13.42
CA ARG A 106 14.24 -20.76 -12.98
C ARG A 106 15.46 -20.74 -13.88
N ARG A 107 15.30 -20.79 -15.20
CA ARG A 107 16.42 -20.73 -16.17
C ARG A 107 17.19 -19.42 -16.11
N TYR A 108 16.48 -18.30 -15.94
CA TYR A 108 17.12 -17.00 -15.77
C TYR A 108 17.97 -16.96 -14.51
N VAL A 109 17.44 -17.38 -13.35
CA VAL A 109 18.17 -17.43 -12.08
C VAL A 109 19.35 -18.40 -12.14
N GLU A 110 19.21 -19.55 -12.80
CA GLU A 110 20.32 -20.49 -13.02
C GLU A 110 21.45 -19.90 -13.87
N SER A 111 21.15 -18.98 -14.76
CA SER A 111 22.15 -18.28 -15.57
C SER A 111 22.99 -17.27 -14.79
N LEU A 112 22.56 -16.87 -13.60
CA LEU A 112 23.24 -15.89 -12.76
C LEU A 112 24.42 -16.51 -12.00
N SER A 113 25.34 -15.67 -11.50
CA SER A 113 26.46 -16.11 -10.69
C SER A 113 25.99 -16.85 -9.42
N ALA A 114 26.84 -17.77 -8.90
CA ALA A 114 26.53 -18.51 -7.67
C ALA A 114 26.25 -17.59 -6.47
N TYR A 115 26.89 -16.42 -6.41
CA TYR A 115 26.65 -15.41 -5.39
C TYR A 115 25.23 -14.79 -5.52
N ALA A 116 24.81 -14.39 -6.72
CA ALA A 116 23.49 -13.83 -6.97
C ALA A 116 22.36 -14.84 -6.69
N ARG A 117 22.59 -16.13 -6.98
CA ARG A 117 21.63 -17.22 -6.72
C ARG A 117 21.35 -17.43 -5.22
N GLN A 118 22.27 -17.07 -4.32
CA GLN A 118 22.05 -17.19 -2.87
C GLN A 118 20.97 -16.23 -2.34
N PHE A 119 20.69 -15.15 -3.08
CA PHE A 119 19.71 -14.13 -2.69
C PHE A 119 18.38 -14.27 -3.44
N LEU A 120 18.29 -15.16 -4.41
CA LEU A 120 17.09 -15.35 -5.23
C LEU A 120 16.49 -16.73 -4.96
N GLN A 121 15.19 -16.76 -4.76
CA GLN A 121 14.45 -17.99 -4.58
C GLN A 121 14.36 -18.73 -5.91
N LEU A 122 14.83 -19.98 -5.96
CA LEU A 122 14.58 -20.87 -7.10
C LEU A 122 13.13 -21.33 -7.06
N MET A 123 12.42 -21.17 -8.17
CA MET A 123 11.10 -21.76 -8.34
C MET A 123 11.22 -23.29 -8.47
N ASP A 124 10.22 -24.01 -8.01
CA ASP A 124 10.14 -25.46 -8.21
C ASP A 124 10.13 -25.78 -9.71
N LYS A 125 10.79 -26.87 -10.07
CA LYS A 125 10.81 -27.32 -11.47
C LYS A 125 9.41 -27.81 -11.85
N PRO A 126 8.76 -27.22 -12.87
CA PRO A 126 7.45 -27.67 -13.32
C PRO A 126 7.51 -29.10 -13.87
N ASP A 127 6.41 -29.85 -13.74
CA ASP A 127 6.27 -31.17 -14.36
C ASP A 127 5.91 -31.01 -15.84
N VAL A 128 6.96 -31.00 -16.66
CA VAL A 128 6.90 -30.80 -18.11
C VAL A 128 8.04 -31.56 -18.79
N ASP A 129 7.80 -32.15 -19.97
CA ASP A 129 8.83 -32.86 -20.70
C ASP A 129 9.84 -31.88 -21.34
N LEU A 130 9.33 -30.85 -22.03
CA LEU A 130 10.15 -29.87 -22.73
C LEU A 130 9.46 -28.50 -22.81
N ILE A 131 10.21 -27.42 -22.59
CA ILE A 131 9.81 -26.06 -22.96
C ILE A 131 10.97 -25.40 -23.71
N GLU A 132 10.69 -24.89 -24.91
CA GLU A 132 11.65 -24.15 -25.73
C GLU A 132 11.15 -22.74 -26.04
N GLY A 133 12.02 -21.82 -26.43
CA GLY A 133 11.68 -20.46 -26.86
C GLY A 133 11.33 -19.47 -25.72
N LEU A 134 11.53 -19.83 -24.45
CA LEU A 134 11.26 -18.92 -23.33
C LEU A 134 12.22 -17.72 -23.33
N SER A 135 11.65 -16.54 -23.13
CA SER A 135 12.37 -15.30 -22.76
C SER A 135 12.48 -15.17 -21.25
N PRO A 136 13.36 -14.27 -20.74
CA PRO A 136 13.27 -13.85 -19.33
C PRO A 136 11.84 -13.45 -18.98
N ALA A 137 11.32 -13.96 -17.86
CA ALA A 137 9.92 -13.83 -17.51
C ALA A 137 9.73 -12.88 -16.33
N ILE A 138 8.70 -12.03 -16.39
CA ILE A 138 8.26 -11.14 -15.33
C ILE A 138 6.80 -11.45 -15.01
N SER A 139 6.51 -11.75 -13.73
CA SER A 139 5.15 -11.99 -13.23
C SER A 139 4.57 -10.73 -12.59
N ILE A 140 3.30 -10.46 -12.90
CA ILE A 140 2.53 -9.37 -12.29
C ILE A 140 1.24 -9.97 -11.69
N GLU A 141 1.36 -10.45 -10.45
CA GLU A 141 0.26 -11.08 -9.70
C GLU A 141 -0.54 -10.06 -8.88
N GLN A 142 -1.75 -10.43 -8.47
CA GLN A 142 -2.65 -9.61 -7.66
C GLN A 142 -2.25 -9.46 -6.19
N LYS A 143 -1.35 -10.30 -5.66
CA LYS A 143 -1.03 -10.30 -4.23
C LYS A 143 -0.53 -8.94 -3.77
N ALA A 144 -1.04 -8.47 -2.62
CA ALA A 144 -0.63 -7.22 -1.99
C ALA A 144 0.89 -7.16 -1.83
N THR A 145 1.48 -6.04 -2.25
CA THR A 145 2.93 -5.91 -2.42
C THR A 145 3.69 -5.75 -1.11
N SER A 146 3.08 -5.14 -0.10
CA SER A 146 3.78 -4.83 1.14
C SER A 146 2.80 -4.42 2.23
N HIS A 147 2.97 -4.97 3.42
CA HIS A 147 2.32 -4.51 4.64
C HIS A 147 3.17 -3.45 5.38
N ASN A 148 4.21 -2.91 4.73
CA ASN A 148 5.05 -1.89 5.33
C ASN A 148 4.35 -0.52 5.23
N PRO A 149 4.00 0.14 6.36
CA PRO A 149 3.31 1.44 6.35
C PRO A 149 4.15 2.59 5.78
N ARG A 150 5.44 2.35 5.54
CA ARG A 150 6.35 3.29 4.87
C ARG A 150 6.38 3.15 3.36
N SER A 151 5.77 2.10 2.80
CA SER A 151 5.62 1.95 1.35
C SER A 151 4.46 2.82 0.85
N THR A 152 4.72 3.64 -0.17
CA THR A 152 3.72 4.49 -0.82
C THR A 152 3.73 4.27 -2.32
N VAL A 153 2.68 4.73 -3.01
CA VAL A 153 2.65 4.72 -4.49
C VAL A 153 3.93 5.33 -5.05
N GLY A 154 4.35 6.50 -4.54
CA GLY A 154 5.57 7.18 -4.99
C GLY A 154 6.87 6.40 -4.78
N THR A 155 6.96 5.61 -3.70
CA THR A 155 8.17 4.78 -3.45
C THR A 155 8.18 3.50 -4.26
N VAL A 156 7.02 2.87 -4.47
CA VAL A 156 6.92 1.65 -5.28
C VAL A 156 7.17 1.92 -6.77
N THR A 157 6.81 3.11 -7.24
CA THR A 157 7.01 3.55 -8.64
C THR A 157 8.34 4.26 -8.87
N GLU A 158 9.18 4.36 -7.85
CA GLU A 158 10.44 5.11 -7.87
C GLU A 158 10.30 6.63 -8.13
N ILE A 159 9.08 7.14 -8.37
CA ILE A 159 8.84 8.57 -8.61
C ILE A 159 9.35 9.41 -7.43
N HIS A 160 9.18 8.92 -6.20
CA HIS A 160 9.67 9.61 -5.01
C HIS A 160 11.20 9.76 -5.00
N ASP A 161 11.95 8.83 -5.59
CA ASP A 161 13.40 8.93 -5.68
C ASP A 161 13.84 10.02 -6.66
N TYR A 162 13.14 10.15 -7.79
CA TYR A 162 13.33 11.26 -8.71
C TYR A 162 12.90 12.60 -8.10
N LEU A 163 11.80 12.63 -7.35
CA LEU A 163 11.39 13.85 -6.63
C LEU A 163 12.44 14.29 -5.63
N ARG A 164 12.98 13.38 -4.82
CA ARG A 164 14.06 13.70 -3.86
C ARG A 164 15.28 14.30 -4.57
N LEU A 165 15.66 13.74 -5.71
CA LEU A 165 16.76 14.24 -6.52
C LEU A 165 16.44 15.63 -7.07
N LEU A 166 15.24 15.85 -7.61
CA LEU A 166 14.78 17.12 -8.16
C LEU A 166 14.82 18.22 -7.10
N TYR A 167 14.24 17.96 -5.90
CA TYR A 167 14.21 18.93 -4.80
C TYR A 167 15.59 19.23 -4.23
N ALA A 168 16.49 18.25 -4.18
CA ALA A 168 17.85 18.44 -3.71
C ALA A 168 18.69 19.28 -4.69
N ARG A 169 18.45 19.16 -6.00
CA ARG A 169 19.29 19.81 -7.03
C ARG A 169 18.71 21.11 -7.56
N ALA A 170 17.41 21.23 -7.65
CA ALA A 170 16.72 22.37 -8.25
C ALA A 170 15.82 23.13 -7.24
N GLY A 171 15.58 22.59 -6.04
CA GLY A 171 14.73 23.20 -5.03
C GLY A 171 15.29 24.51 -4.49
N THR A 172 14.40 25.37 -4.06
CA THR A 172 14.72 26.62 -3.34
C THR A 172 14.20 26.48 -1.91
N PRO A 173 15.08 26.50 -0.89
CA PRO A 173 14.65 26.45 0.50
C PRO A 173 14.08 27.78 0.96
N TYR A 174 13.08 27.74 1.83
CA TYR A 174 12.43 28.88 2.44
C TYR A 174 12.55 28.82 3.96
N CYS A 175 12.59 29.96 4.60
CA CYS A 175 12.54 30.08 6.05
C CYS A 175 11.15 29.63 6.54
N PRO A 176 11.04 28.66 7.48
CA PRO A 176 9.75 28.23 8.00
C PRO A 176 8.95 29.29 8.75
N ASP A 177 9.64 30.29 9.33
CA ASP A 177 9.03 31.34 10.16
C ASP A 177 8.71 32.61 9.36
N HIS A 178 9.54 32.96 8.37
CA HIS A 178 9.40 34.21 7.60
C HIS A 178 8.93 33.96 6.15
N ASN A 179 8.89 32.71 5.69
CA ASN A 179 8.55 32.34 4.31
C ASN A 179 9.37 33.08 3.23
N LEU A 180 10.62 33.46 3.57
CA LEU A 180 11.58 34.10 2.66
C LEU A 180 12.50 33.03 2.06
N PRO A 181 12.87 33.14 0.76
CA PRO A 181 13.82 32.22 0.16
C PRO A 181 15.18 32.33 0.83
N LEU A 182 15.78 31.21 1.16
CA LEU A 182 17.11 31.12 1.71
C LEU A 182 18.11 31.12 0.56
N GLN A 183 19.13 31.94 0.64
CA GLN A 183 20.18 32.05 -0.37
C GLN A 183 21.53 31.64 0.21
N ALA A 184 22.24 30.78 -0.52
CA ALA A 184 23.65 30.53 -0.29
C ALA A 184 24.44 31.25 -1.36
N GLN A 185 25.48 31.98 -0.93
CA GLN A 185 26.35 32.72 -1.83
C GLN A 185 27.70 31.99 -1.95
N THR A 186 28.20 31.85 -3.17
CA THR A 186 29.59 31.41 -3.37
C THR A 186 30.56 32.52 -3.01
N VAL A 187 31.80 32.17 -2.64
CA VAL A 187 32.85 33.14 -2.36
C VAL A 187 33.03 34.13 -3.52
N SER A 188 32.96 33.62 -4.77
CA SER A 188 33.02 34.47 -5.96
C SER A 188 31.89 35.53 -6.01
N GLN A 189 30.63 35.09 -5.69
CA GLN A 189 29.49 36.04 -5.62
C GLN A 189 29.62 37.05 -4.49
N MET A 190 30.19 36.66 -3.35
CA MET A 190 30.48 37.56 -2.24
C MET A 190 31.52 38.63 -2.64
N VAL A 191 32.58 38.20 -3.32
CA VAL A 191 33.62 39.07 -3.87
C VAL A 191 33.02 40.03 -4.91
N ASP A 192 32.21 39.51 -5.86
CA ASP A 192 31.57 40.36 -6.88
C ASP A 192 30.61 41.37 -6.27
N ALA A 193 29.88 41.01 -5.22
CA ALA A 193 28.98 41.91 -4.51
C ALA A 193 29.74 43.05 -3.80
N VAL A 194 30.92 42.76 -3.22
CA VAL A 194 31.77 43.74 -2.58
C VAL A 194 32.42 44.68 -3.62
N LEU A 195 32.90 44.12 -4.74
CA LEU A 195 33.52 44.90 -5.82
C LEU A 195 32.51 45.78 -6.57
N ALA A 196 31.23 45.51 -6.48
CA ALA A 196 30.16 46.34 -7.03
C ALA A 196 29.80 47.57 -6.17
N LEU A 197 30.40 47.72 -4.97
CA LEU A 197 30.24 48.90 -4.11
C LEU A 197 30.95 50.13 -4.71
N PRO A 198 30.55 51.36 -4.31
CA PRO A 198 31.21 52.59 -4.79
C PRO A 198 32.71 52.60 -4.59
N GLU A 199 33.40 53.20 -5.53
CA GLU A 199 34.85 53.38 -5.43
C GLU A 199 35.22 54.12 -4.13
N ASP A 200 36.38 53.78 -3.57
CA ASP A 200 36.89 54.28 -2.32
C ASP A 200 36.20 53.84 -1.04
N THR A 201 35.18 52.96 -1.12
CA THR A 201 34.53 52.37 0.06
C THR A 201 35.53 51.59 0.89
N LYS A 202 35.67 51.98 2.17
CA LYS A 202 36.51 51.24 3.14
C LYS A 202 35.67 50.17 3.83
N LEU A 203 36.14 48.92 3.78
CA LEU A 203 35.46 47.75 4.32
C LEU A 203 36.28 47.02 5.38
N MET A 204 35.60 46.52 6.38
CA MET A 204 36.10 45.44 7.24
C MET A 204 35.40 44.12 6.90
N ILE A 205 36.17 43.09 6.61
CA ILE A 205 35.64 41.71 6.49
C ILE A 205 35.66 41.09 7.89
N LEU A 206 34.49 40.71 8.36
CA LEU A 206 34.25 40.27 9.73
C LEU A 206 33.74 38.80 9.74
N ALA A 207 34.23 38.05 10.71
CA ALA A 207 33.71 36.72 11.05
C ALA A 207 32.82 36.80 12.32
N PRO A 208 31.49 36.70 12.22
CA PRO A 208 30.57 36.77 13.35
C PRO A 208 30.55 35.50 14.18
N ILE A 209 31.40 35.42 15.23
CA ILE A 209 31.54 34.23 16.09
C ILE A 209 30.49 34.13 17.21
N ALA A 210 29.94 35.26 17.64
CA ALA A 210 28.80 35.27 18.57
C ALA A 210 27.75 36.33 18.15
N ARG A 211 26.47 35.95 18.17
CA ARG A 211 25.33 36.86 17.96
C ARG A 211 24.34 36.64 19.09
N GLU A 212 24.05 37.66 19.88
CA GLU A 212 23.17 37.64 21.05
C GLU A 212 23.43 36.47 22.01
N LYS A 213 24.64 36.00 22.12
CA LYS A 213 25.01 34.87 23.03
C LYS A 213 25.48 35.44 24.37
N LYS A 214 25.07 34.73 25.46
CA LYS A 214 25.54 35.00 26.82
C LYS A 214 26.85 34.27 27.08
N GLY A 215 27.78 34.87 27.78
CA GLY A 215 29.07 34.25 28.12
C GLY A 215 30.21 35.28 28.33
N GLU A 216 31.31 34.81 28.87
CA GLU A 216 32.53 35.59 29.12
C GLU A 216 33.48 35.59 27.90
N PHE A 217 33.42 34.56 27.06
CA PHE A 217 34.12 34.36 25.80
C PHE A 217 35.68 34.42 25.87
N GLU A 218 36.28 34.36 27.03
CA GLU A 218 37.75 34.39 27.20
C GLU A 218 38.49 33.36 26.39
N LYS A 219 38.03 32.08 26.47
CA LYS A 219 38.61 30.97 25.68
C LYS A 219 38.51 31.19 24.17
N VAL A 220 37.44 31.84 23.71
CA VAL A 220 37.24 32.12 22.28
C VAL A 220 38.24 33.18 21.83
N PHE A 221 38.46 34.23 22.63
CA PHE A 221 39.46 35.25 22.35
C PHE A 221 40.87 34.65 22.32
N GLU A 222 41.25 33.80 23.31
CA GLU A 222 42.52 33.09 23.34
C GLU A 222 42.74 32.22 22.08
N GLN A 223 41.69 31.50 21.64
CA GLN A 223 41.75 30.68 20.42
C GLN A 223 41.95 31.53 19.16
N MET A 224 41.24 32.65 19.02
CA MET A 224 41.37 33.53 17.89
C MET A 224 42.74 34.25 17.89
N GLN A 225 43.26 34.62 19.05
CA GLN A 225 44.60 35.17 19.20
C GLN A 225 45.68 34.18 18.79
N ALA A 226 45.55 32.92 19.18
CA ALA A 226 46.45 31.84 18.78
C ALA A 226 46.47 31.61 17.26
N LEU A 227 45.34 31.92 16.55
CA LEU A 227 45.25 31.91 15.10
C LEU A 227 45.75 33.18 14.42
N GLY A 228 46.26 34.20 15.21
CA GLY A 228 46.86 35.41 14.71
C GLY A 228 45.91 36.60 14.53
N TYR A 229 44.64 36.48 15.00
CA TYR A 229 43.71 37.61 14.92
C TYR A 229 43.87 38.53 16.11
N VAL A 230 44.09 39.83 15.82
CA VAL A 230 44.43 40.85 16.84
C VAL A 230 43.33 41.92 17.04
N ARG A 231 42.21 41.84 16.28
CA ARG A 231 41.12 42.80 16.37
C ARG A 231 39.76 42.14 16.43
N PHE A 232 38.94 42.66 17.30
CA PHE A 232 37.57 42.22 17.49
C PHE A 232 36.59 43.38 17.42
N ARG A 233 35.38 43.12 16.98
CA ARG A 233 34.26 44.06 17.10
C ARG A 233 33.31 43.52 18.13
N ILE A 234 33.17 44.18 19.26
CA ILE A 234 32.34 43.75 20.38
C ILE A 234 31.19 44.73 20.56
N ASN A 235 29.97 44.31 20.45
CA ASN A 235 28.73 45.08 20.55
C ASN A 235 28.81 46.37 19.68
N GLY A 236 29.40 46.30 18.48
CA GLY A 236 29.52 47.39 17.53
C GLY A 236 30.80 48.24 17.64
N GLN A 237 31.61 48.05 18.69
CA GLN A 237 32.88 48.77 18.89
C GLN A 237 34.07 47.88 18.51
N THR A 238 35.00 48.42 17.71
CA THR A 238 36.25 47.74 17.36
C THR A 238 37.28 47.96 18.43
N VAL A 239 37.85 46.85 18.96
CA VAL A 239 38.85 46.84 20.02
C VAL A 239 40.06 45.98 19.61
N GLU A 240 41.23 46.32 20.05
CA GLU A 240 42.43 45.48 19.89
C GLU A 240 42.45 44.38 20.99
N VAL A 241 43.21 43.35 20.76
CA VAL A 241 43.26 42.18 21.68
C VAL A 241 43.80 42.60 23.06
N GLU A 242 44.64 43.64 23.12
CA GLU A 242 45.23 44.17 24.36
C GLU A 242 44.21 44.94 25.20
N ASP A 243 43.14 45.46 24.58
CA ASP A 243 42.11 46.29 25.20
C ASP A 243 40.77 45.60 25.33
N LEU A 244 40.74 44.25 25.35
CA LEU A 244 39.51 43.50 25.43
C LEU A 244 38.73 43.77 26.73
N PRO A 245 37.45 44.20 26.67
CA PRO A 245 36.67 44.44 27.87
C PRO A 245 36.25 43.13 28.53
N ALA A 246 36.18 43.12 29.86
CA ALA A 246 35.62 42.01 30.61
C ALA A 246 34.10 41.90 30.34
N LEU A 247 33.68 40.81 29.70
CA LEU A 247 32.28 40.58 29.33
C LEU A 247 31.49 39.91 30.46
N LYS A 248 30.25 40.38 30.70
CA LYS A 248 29.41 39.85 31.75
C LYS A 248 28.71 38.58 31.28
N LYS A 249 28.80 37.50 32.03
CA LYS A 249 28.24 36.21 31.75
C LYS A 249 26.71 36.21 31.54
N THR A 250 26.01 37.18 32.15
CA THR A 250 24.55 37.27 32.11
C THR A 250 24.00 38.10 30.96
N GLU A 251 24.86 38.93 30.34
CA GLU A 251 24.49 39.81 29.24
C GLU A 251 24.67 39.11 27.86
N LYS A 252 23.91 39.56 26.89
CA LYS A 252 24.06 39.07 25.49
C LYS A 252 25.09 39.95 24.78
N HIS A 253 25.99 39.28 24.07
CA HIS A 253 27.06 39.92 23.34
C HIS A 253 27.04 39.57 21.85
N ASN A 254 27.44 40.55 21.02
CA ASN A 254 27.72 40.34 19.61
C ASN A 254 29.23 40.51 19.43
N ILE A 255 29.91 39.46 18.90
CA ILE A 255 31.34 39.42 18.76
C ILE A 255 31.71 39.04 17.34
N ASP A 256 32.45 39.88 16.64
CA ASP A 256 33.01 39.61 15.34
C ASP A 256 34.54 39.65 15.42
N VAL A 257 35.19 38.76 14.68
CA VAL A 257 36.62 38.78 14.42
C VAL A 257 36.86 39.61 13.16
N VAL A 258 37.75 40.60 13.22
CA VAL A 258 38.17 41.38 12.05
C VAL A 258 39.22 40.57 11.28
N VAL A 259 38.81 40.01 10.13
CA VAL A 259 39.65 39.16 9.29
C VAL A 259 40.56 40.03 8.41
N ASP A 260 39.99 41.03 7.75
CA ASP A 260 40.76 41.94 6.86
C ASP A 260 40.13 43.34 6.79
N ARG A 261 40.94 44.32 6.35
CA ARG A 261 40.51 45.70 6.04
C ARG A 261 40.88 46.01 4.61
N ILE A 262 39.90 46.32 3.78
CA ILE A 262 40.03 46.47 2.33
C ILE A 262 39.41 47.79 1.90
N LYS A 263 40.01 48.43 0.89
CA LYS A 263 39.44 49.57 0.21
C LYS A 263 39.08 49.17 -1.21
N VAL A 264 37.82 49.39 -1.61
CA VAL A 264 37.37 49.13 -2.98
C VAL A 264 38.01 50.18 -3.89
N ARG A 265 38.79 49.72 -4.89
CA ARG A 265 39.41 50.60 -5.90
C ARG A 265 39.05 50.12 -7.28
N SER A 266 38.75 51.08 -8.15
CA SER A 266 38.65 50.83 -9.59
C SER A 266 40.05 50.81 -10.15
N GLU A 267 40.62 49.62 -10.25
CA GLU A 267 41.96 49.43 -10.78
C GLU A 267 41.92 49.26 -12.29
N GLU A 268 42.59 50.17 -13.02
CA GLU A 268 42.70 50.09 -14.48
C GLU A 268 43.62 48.95 -14.91
N ASP A 269 44.57 48.52 -14.04
CA ASP A 269 45.44 47.36 -14.26
C ASP A 269 44.72 46.03 -13.92
N ALA A 270 44.64 45.13 -14.92
CA ALA A 270 44.04 43.82 -14.78
C ALA A 270 44.69 42.96 -13.68
N LYS A 271 46.03 43.09 -13.50
CA LYS A 271 46.77 42.31 -12.47
C LYS A 271 46.42 42.78 -11.07
N ALA A 272 46.28 44.09 -10.85
CA ALA A 272 45.92 44.66 -9.56
C ALA A 272 44.50 44.30 -9.18
N ARG A 273 43.58 44.30 -10.14
CA ARG A 273 42.19 43.83 -9.96
C ARG A 273 42.11 42.36 -9.59
N ASP A 274 42.87 41.51 -10.26
CA ASP A 274 42.91 40.06 -9.95
C ASP A 274 43.52 39.80 -8.56
N ALA A 275 44.55 40.57 -8.15
CA ALA A 275 45.15 40.47 -6.83
C ALA A 275 44.16 40.90 -5.72
N LEU A 276 43.36 41.99 -5.93
CA LEU A 276 42.32 42.41 -5.01
C LEU A 276 41.21 41.35 -4.90
N ARG A 277 40.83 40.78 -6.03
CA ARG A 277 39.83 39.67 -6.11
C ARG A 277 40.28 38.44 -5.34
N GLN A 278 41.55 38.07 -5.51
CA GLN A 278 42.14 36.94 -4.78
C GLN A 278 42.19 37.21 -3.28
N ARG A 279 42.67 38.39 -2.84
CA ARG A 279 42.71 38.77 -1.44
C ARG A 279 41.33 38.78 -0.78
N LEU A 280 40.30 39.32 -1.46
CA LEU A 280 38.92 39.25 -0.99
C LEU A 280 38.43 37.81 -0.84
N ALA A 281 38.73 36.93 -1.81
CA ALA A 281 38.35 35.55 -1.75
C ALA A 281 38.98 34.83 -0.53
N GLU A 282 40.27 34.99 -0.31
CA GLU A 282 40.99 34.46 0.86
C GLU A 282 40.43 35.00 2.17
N SER A 283 40.09 36.29 2.25
CA SER A 283 39.51 36.92 3.43
C SER A 283 38.09 36.40 3.72
N PHE A 284 37.29 36.20 2.68
CA PHE A 284 35.97 35.56 2.83
C PHE A 284 36.07 34.10 3.24
N GLU A 285 36.94 33.31 2.62
CA GLU A 285 37.17 31.91 3.00
C GLU A 285 37.58 31.81 4.48
N ALA A 286 38.50 32.65 4.94
CA ALA A 286 38.89 32.69 6.34
C ALA A 286 37.73 33.07 7.26
N ALA A 287 36.95 34.09 6.91
CA ALA A 287 35.77 34.51 7.69
C ALA A 287 34.71 33.40 7.77
N LEU A 288 34.43 32.74 6.65
CA LEU A 288 33.46 31.65 6.56
C LEU A 288 33.90 30.42 7.39
N HIS A 289 35.21 30.13 7.41
CA HIS A 289 35.77 29.05 8.22
C HIS A 289 35.62 29.31 9.73
N LEU A 290 35.89 30.56 10.18
CA LEU A 290 35.79 30.94 11.58
C LEU A 290 34.38 31.04 12.12
N ALA A 291 33.41 31.48 11.31
CA ALA A 291 32.09 31.84 11.75
C ALA A 291 30.98 30.95 11.16
N GLU A 292 31.23 29.64 11.07
CA GLU A 292 30.24 28.64 10.63
C GLU A 292 29.58 29.02 9.29
N HIS A 293 30.39 29.39 8.29
CA HIS A 293 29.99 29.77 6.93
C HIS A 293 29.29 31.14 6.83
N ARG A 294 29.47 32.02 7.81
CA ARG A 294 28.95 33.40 7.78
C ARG A 294 30.10 34.41 7.67
N ALA A 295 29.90 35.44 6.91
CA ALA A 295 30.80 36.57 6.82
C ALA A 295 30.03 37.89 6.75
N VAL A 296 30.65 39.00 7.17
CA VAL A 296 30.06 40.35 7.11
C VAL A 296 31.07 41.29 6.49
N ALA A 297 30.69 42.05 5.49
CA ALA A 297 31.47 43.21 5.05
C ALA A 297 30.84 44.48 5.62
N LEU A 298 31.57 45.14 6.51
CA LEU A 298 31.12 46.34 7.17
C LEU A 298 31.73 47.57 6.48
N GLU A 299 30.91 48.49 5.97
CA GLU A 299 31.36 49.81 5.52
C GLU A 299 31.79 50.64 6.70
N MET A 300 33.07 51.02 6.76
CA MET A 300 33.64 51.74 7.92
C MET A 300 33.16 53.17 8.07
N ASP A 301 32.78 53.81 6.98
CA ASP A 301 32.36 55.20 6.96
C ASP A 301 30.85 55.38 7.22
N THR A 302 30.01 54.39 6.80
CA THR A 302 28.55 54.45 6.94
C THR A 302 28.01 53.57 8.06
N GLY A 303 28.80 52.53 8.49
CA GLY A 303 28.37 51.51 9.45
C GLY A 303 27.41 50.51 8.87
N LYS A 304 27.19 50.49 7.55
CA LYS A 304 26.29 49.53 6.88
C LYS A 304 26.94 48.17 6.81
N GLU A 305 26.19 47.17 7.21
CA GLU A 305 26.59 45.74 7.18
C GLU A 305 26.01 45.02 5.95
N HIS A 306 26.89 44.41 5.16
CA HIS A 306 26.54 43.47 4.11
C HIS A 306 26.76 42.04 4.63
N LEU A 307 25.66 41.32 4.85
CA LEU A 307 25.68 39.97 5.38
C LEU A 307 25.87 38.97 4.25
N PHE A 308 26.81 38.05 4.39
CA PHE A 308 27.10 36.99 3.46
C PHE A 308 27.02 35.64 4.18
N ASN A 309 26.50 34.63 3.48
CA ASN A 309 26.42 33.29 4.03
C ASN A 309 26.63 32.25 2.94
N ALA A 310 27.56 31.32 3.17
CA ALA A 310 27.82 30.21 2.28
C ALA A 310 26.81 29.06 2.48
N LYS A 311 26.00 29.11 3.56
CA LYS A 311 24.85 28.21 3.78
C LYS A 311 23.54 28.91 3.43
N PHE A 312 22.51 28.11 3.09
CA PHE A 312 21.15 28.62 2.94
C PHE A 312 20.65 29.17 4.28
N SER A 313 20.59 30.49 4.43
CA SER A 313 20.17 31.14 5.68
C SER A 313 19.11 32.20 5.47
N CYS A 314 18.29 32.41 6.52
CA CYS A 314 17.28 33.46 6.56
C CYS A 314 17.92 34.81 6.83
N PRO A 315 17.59 35.88 6.06
CA PRO A 315 18.12 37.21 6.31
C PRO A 315 17.57 37.86 7.59
N VAL A 316 16.45 37.35 8.14
CA VAL A 316 15.75 37.93 9.30
C VAL A 316 16.05 37.18 10.61
N CYS A 317 16.20 35.86 10.56
CA CYS A 317 16.47 35.04 11.76
C CYS A 317 17.71 34.16 11.58
N THR A 318 18.06 33.39 12.63
CA THR A 318 19.24 32.51 12.63
C THR A 318 18.99 31.16 11.94
N TYR A 319 17.81 30.94 11.37
CA TYR A 319 17.49 29.68 10.70
C TYR A 319 18.35 29.48 9.45
N SER A 320 19.02 28.34 9.37
CA SER A 320 19.85 27.97 8.22
C SER A 320 19.78 26.47 7.92
N ILE A 321 19.92 26.13 6.64
CA ILE A 321 20.08 24.76 6.15
C ILE A 321 21.48 24.62 5.58
N SER A 322 22.22 23.58 6.01
CA SER A 322 23.61 23.39 5.58
C SER A 322 23.71 22.99 4.12
N GLU A 323 22.93 22.01 3.69
CA GLU A 323 22.96 21.47 2.34
C GLU A 323 21.62 20.79 2.02
N LEU A 324 21.22 20.80 0.73
CA LEU A 324 20.05 20.09 0.23
C LEU A 324 20.48 18.74 -0.33
N GLU A 325 20.50 17.71 0.51
CA GLU A 325 20.76 16.34 0.10
C GLU A 325 19.46 15.58 -0.24
N PRO A 326 19.48 14.60 -1.16
CA PRO A 326 18.31 13.74 -1.43
C PRO A 326 17.78 13.01 -0.20
N ARG A 327 18.63 12.72 0.79
CA ARG A 327 18.23 12.07 2.06
C ARG A 327 17.34 12.95 2.93
N LEU A 328 17.44 14.28 2.81
CA LEU A 328 16.60 15.25 3.52
C LEU A 328 15.12 15.11 3.12
N PHE A 329 14.84 14.69 1.90
CA PHE A 329 13.48 14.53 1.35
C PHE A 329 12.95 13.09 1.47
N SER A 330 13.67 12.20 2.16
CA SER A 330 13.27 10.81 2.37
C SER A 330 12.67 10.63 3.77
N PHE A 331 11.40 10.27 3.83
CA PHE A 331 10.75 9.90 5.10
C PHE A 331 11.21 8.51 5.62
N ASN A 332 11.99 7.75 4.83
CA ASN A 332 12.63 6.50 5.23
C ASN A 332 14.06 6.72 5.79
N SER A 333 14.58 7.95 5.72
CA SER A 333 15.89 8.32 6.26
C SER A 333 15.73 9.12 7.55
N PRO A 334 16.51 8.86 8.59
CA PRO A 334 16.50 9.67 9.82
C PRO A 334 16.77 11.17 9.59
N MET A 335 17.46 11.52 8.50
CA MET A 335 17.70 12.93 8.13
C MET A 335 16.44 13.65 7.64
N GLY A 336 15.51 12.94 6.98
CA GLY A 336 14.32 13.51 6.38
C GLY A 336 13.03 13.18 7.10
N ALA A 337 13.00 12.11 7.86
CA ALA A 337 11.82 11.65 8.59
C ALA A 337 11.42 12.63 9.70
N CYS A 338 10.13 12.83 9.90
CA CYS A 338 9.60 13.52 11.06
C CYS A 338 10.01 12.78 12.34
N PRO A 339 10.69 13.40 13.31
CA PRO A 339 11.19 12.73 14.50
C PRO A 339 10.07 12.27 15.46
N THR A 340 8.85 12.80 15.33
CA THR A 340 7.72 12.45 16.19
C THR A 340 7.03 11.15 15.74
N CYS A 341 6.93 10.92 14.44
CA CYS A 341 6.25 9.74 13.87
C CYS A 341 7.19 8.82 13.06
N ASP A 342 8.51 9.05 13.11
CA ASP A 342 9.52 8.30 12.35
C ASP A 342 9.19 8.12 10.86
N GLY A 343 8.61 9.17 10.25
CA GLY A 343 8.27 9.17 8.82
C GLY A 343 6.99 8.39 8.46
N ILE A 344 6.19 7.95 9.43
CA ILE A 344 4.92 7.24 9.18
C ILE A 344 3.82 8.23 8.76
N GLY A 345 3.84 9.46 9.28
CA GLY A 345 2.84 10.51 9.00
C GLY A 345 1.61 10.44 9.91
N SER A 346 1.35 9.30 10.52
CA SER A 346 0.24 9.09 11.45
C SER A 346 0.74 8.54 12.78
N MET A 347 -0.08 8.68 13.81
CA MET A 347 0.19 8.19 15.14
C MET A 347 -1.05 7.47 15.67
N ALA A 348 -0.84 6.30 16.26
CA ALA A 348 -1.92 5.60 16.92
C ALA A 348 -2.12 6.16 18.34
N PHE A 349 -3.34 6.46 18.68
CA PHE A 349 -3.73 6.94 19.99
C PHE A 349 -4.92 6.12 20.53
N PHE A 350 -5.12 6.13 21.85
CA PHE A 350 -6.32 5.54 22.42
C PHE A 350 -7.45 6.55 22.29
N ASP A 351 -8.45 6.16 21.52
CA ASP A 351 -9.58 7.00 21.15
C ASP A 351 -10.59 7.06 22.31
N PRO A 352 -10.88 8.25 22.86
CA PRO A 352 -11.86 8.38 23.93
C PRO A 352 -13.22 7.76 23.61
N GLU A 353 -13.69 7.88 22.35
CA GLU A 353 -14.98 7.32 21.91
C GLU A 353 -14.97 5.78 21.87
N ARG A 354 -13.83 5.17 21.58
CA ARG A 354 -13.66 3.71 21.61
C ARG A 354 -13.43 3.19 23.04
N VAL A 355 -12.76 3.96 23.88
CA VAL A 355 -12.51 3.63 25.28
C VAL A 355 -13.83 3.65 26.06
N VAL A 356 -14.69 4.65 25.83
CA VAL A 356 -16.05 4.72 26.35
C VAL A 356 -17.01 4.03 25.40
N ALA A 357 -16.99 2.69 25.44
CA ALA A 357 -17.76 1.89 24.49
C ALA A 357 -19.29 2.06 24.60
N PHE A 358 -19.79 2.42 25.80
CA PHE A 358 -21.23 2.54 26.06
C PHE A 358 -21.52 3.81 26.88
N PRO A 359 -21.51 5.00 26.27
CA PRO A 359 -21.67 6.28 26.99
C PRO A 359 -23.03 6.41 27.74
N SER A 360 -24.05 5.72 27.27
CA SER A 360 -25.37 5.66 27.91
C SER A 360 -25.42 4.82 29.20
N LEU A 361 -24.37 4.01 29.46
CA LEU A 361 -24.25 3.25 30.71
C LEU A 361 -23.45 4.04 31.76
N SER A 362 -23.66 3.66 33.02
CA SER A 362 -22.84 4.16 34.13
C SER A 362 -21.48 3.46 34.18
N LEU A 363 -20.50 4.05 34.84
CA LEU A 363 -19.18 3.43 35.09
C LEU A 363 -19.36 2.07 35.80
N ALA A 364 -20.26 1.97 36.74
CA ALA A 364 -20.56 0.76 37.49
C ALA A 364 -21.18 -0.34 36.61
N SER A 365 -21.95 0.05 35.59
CA SER A 365 -22.61 -0.84 34.64
C SER A 365 -21.76 -1.21 33.42
N GLY A 366 -20.59 -0.59 33.29
CA GLY A 366 -19.62 -0.95 32.25
C GLY A 366 -19.54 -0.01 31.03
N ALA A 367 -19.77 1.30 31.26
CA ALA A 367 -19.49 2.31 30.22
C ALA A 367 -18.10 2.16 29.60
N ILE A 368 -17.10 1.79 30.41
CA ILE A 368 -15.74 1.51 30.05
C ILE A 368 -15.40 0.06 30.38
N LYS A 369 -15.17 -0.77 29.37
CA LYS A 369 -14.92 -2.19 29.55
C LYS A 369 -13.66 -2.46 30.37
N GLY A 370 -13.80 -3.32 31.40
CA GLY A 370 -12.70 -3.67 32.31
C GLY A 370 -12.46 -2.65 33.43
N TRP A 371 -13.25 -1.55 33.46
CA TRP A 371 -13.29 -0.57 34.54
C TRP A 371 -14.67 -0.54 35.23
N ASP A 372 -15.27 -1.69 35.43
CA ASP A 372 -16.58 -1.89 36.00
C ASP A 372 -16.52 -2.82 37.22
N ARG A 373 -17.68 -3.10 37.84
CA ARG A 373 -17.78 -3.96 39.02
C ARG A 373 -17.15 -5.33 38.91
N ARG A 374 -16.94 -5.84 37.67
CA ARG A 374 -16.29 -7.14 37.44
C ARG A 374 -14.79 -7.10 37.71
N ASN A 375 -14.17 -5.91 37.68
CA ASN A 375 -12.77 -5.72 38.00
C ASN A 375 -12.66 -4.94 39.32
N GLY A 376 -12.57 -5.67 40.44
CA GLY A 376 -12.57 -5.08 41.78
C GLY A 376 -11.47 -4.07 42.06
N PHE A 377 -10.31 -4.21 41.43
CA PHE A 377 -9.19 -3.29 41.59
C PHE A 377 -9.47 -1.93 40.94
N TYR A 378 -9.77 -1.90 39.63
CA TYR A 378 -10.07 -0.64 38.95
C TYR A 378 -11.38 -0.01 39.42
N PHE A 379 -12.37 -0.83 39.74
CA PHE A 379 -13.65 -0.32 40.29
C PHE A 379 -13.46 0.40 41.61
N SER A 380 -12.61 -0.12 42.52
CA SER A 380 -12.31 0.57 43.80
C SER A 380 -11.58 1.91 43.62
N MET A 381 -10.81 2.05 42.54
CA MET A 381 -10.22 3.33 42.15
C MET A 381 -11.30 4.34 41.70
N LEU A 382 -12.25 3.89 40.84
CA LEU A 382 -13.37 4.72 40.38
C LEU A 382 -14.28 5.14 41.57
N GLU A 383 -14.55 4.25 42.52
CA GLU A 383 -15.28 4.60 43.75
C GLU A 383 -14.57 5.71 44.57
N SER A 384 -13.23 5.63 44.65
CA SER A 384 -12.42 6.63 45.37
C SER A 384 -12.42 7.98 44.62
N LEU A 385 -12.39 7.97 43.29
CA LEU A 385 -12.52 9.17 42.44
C LEU A 385 -13.91 9.81 42.59
N ALA A 386 -14.95 9.01 42.47
CA ALA A 386 -16.34 9.47 42.63
C ALA A 386 -16.56 10.16 43.97
N LYS A 387 -15.99 9.61 45.06
CA LYS A 387 -16.03 10.21 46.38
C LYS A 387 -15.23 11.51 46.48
N HIS A 388 -14.08 11.59 45.84
CA HIS A 388 -13.23 12.78 45.89
C HIS A 388 -13.82 13.95 45.09
N TYR A 389 -14.29 13.70 43.87
CA TYR A 389 -14.87 14.71 42.98
C TYR A 389 -16.40 14.87 43.14
N GLN A 390 -17.02 14.16 44.07
CA GLN A 390 -18.45 14.25 44.45
C GLN A 390 -19.41 14.00 43.27
N PHE A 391 -19.11 13.00 42.43
CA PHE A 391 -20.04 12.53 41.39
C PHE A 391 -20.57 11.12 41.71
N ASP A 392 -21.77 10.81 41.17
CA ASP A 392 -22.37 9.49 41.36
C ASP A 392 -21.90 8.53 40.29
N ILE A 393 -21.30 7.40 40.69
CA ILE A 393 -20.78 6.36 39.83
C ILE A 393 -21.84 5.61 39.01
N GLU A 394 -23.13 5.72 39.43
CA GLU A 394 -24.27 5.16 38.70
C GLU A 394 -24.84 6.12 37.65
N THR A 395 -24.34 7.34 37.54
CA THR A 395 -24.73 8.28 36.50
C THR A 395 -24.19 7.81 35.15
N PRO A 396 -25.00 7.80 34.06
CA PRO A 396 -24.50 7.53 32.71
C PRO A 396 -23.29 8.41 32.34
N PHE A 397 -22.29 7.85 31.71
CA PHE A 397 -21.04 8.56 31.41
C PHE A 397 -21.28 9.87 30.63
N GLU A 398 -22.18 9.84 29.63
CA GLU A 398 -22.56 11.02 28.82
C GLU A 398 -23.19 12.16 29.63
N LYS A 399 -23.78 11.85 30.82
CA LYS A 399 -24.42 12.84 31.74
C LYS A 399 -23.49 13.34 32.84
N LEU A 400 -22.28 12.79 32.95
CA LEU A 400 -21.25 13.31 33.84
C LEU A 400 -20.78 14.69 33.38
N ALA A 401 -20.48 15.58 34.34
CA ALA A 401 -19.90 16.88 33.97
C ALA A 401 -18.60 16.71 33.19
N PRO A 402 -18.31 17.56 32.17
CA PRO A 402 -17.14 17.45 31.32
C PRO A 402 -15.82 17.35 32.08
N ILE A 403 -15.70 18.04 33.20
CA ILE A 403 -14.51 17.98 34.06
C ILE A 403 -14.30 16.58 34.64
N HIS A 404 -15.37 15.89 35.04
CA HIS A 404 -15.27 14.53 35.58
C HIS A 404 -14.92 13.53 34.45
N GLN A 405 -15.48 13.68 33.24
CA GLN A 405 -15.11 12.86 32.06
C GLN A 405 -13.64 13.03 31.76
N GLN A 406 -13.14 14.28 31.80
CA GLN A 406 -11.73 14.57 31.49
C GLN A 406 -10.78 13.96 32.53
N VAL A 407 -11.09 14.08 33.81
CA VAL A 407 -10.31 13.46 34.90
C VAL A 407 -10.30 11.94 34.79
N LEU A 408 -11.45 11.33 34.52
CA LEU A 408 -11.54 9.88 34.29
C LEU A 408 -10.68 9.42 33.14
N LEU A 409 -10.73 10.08 31.99
CA LEU A 409 -10.01 9.68 30.78
C LEU A 409 -8.51 10.03 30.84
N HIS A 410 -8.16 11.23 31.29
CA HIS A 410 -6.81 11.77 31.19
C HIS A 410 -6.04 11.93 32.51
N GLY A 411 -6.72 11.74 33.65
CA GLY A 411 -6.09 11.78 34.96
C GLY A 411 -6.28 13.09 35.73
N SER A 412 -5.86 13.09 37.00
CA SER A 412 -5.98 14.23 37.94
C SER A 412 -4.81 15.23 37.85
N GLY A 413 -3.89 15.08 36.92
CA GLY A 413 -2.67 15.88 36.84
C GLY A 413 -1.76 15.68 38.05
N LEU A 414 -1.46 16.72 38.78
CA LEU A 414 -0.63 16.68 40.00
C LEU A 414 -1.46 16.54 41.30
N GLU A 415 -2.79 16.48 41.22
CA GLU A 415 -3.66 16.39 42.37
C GLU A 415 -3.64 14.98 42.99
N ASP A 416 -3.23 14.89 44.23
CA ASP A 416 -3.16 13.67 45.02
C ASP A 416 -4.54 13.23 45.53
N ILE A 417 -4.95 12.04 45.16
CA ILE A 417 -6.23 11.42 45.55
C ILE A 417 -5.98 10.26 46.51
N LYS A 418 -6.82 10.13 47.53
CA LYS A 418 -6.74 9.03 48.48
C LYS A 418 -7.51 7.82 47.97
N PHE A 419 -6.80 6.82 47.47
CA PHE A 419 -7.36 5.56 46.97
C PHE A 419 -7.47 4.53 48.08
N SER A 420 -8.55 3.75 48.04
CA SER A 420 -8.81 2.64 48.98
C SER A 420 -8.96 1.36 48.14
N TYR A 421 -7.98 0.49 48.19
CA TYR A 421 -7.95 -0.76 47.41
C TYR A 421 -8.56 -1.93 48.18
N ARG A 422 -9.38 -2.76 47.48
CA ARG A 422 -9.82 -4.08 47.96
C ARG A 422 -8.82 -5.10 47.45
N LEU A 423 -8.13 -5.79 48.32
CA LEU A 423 -7.27 -6.91 47.98
C LEU A 423 -8.11 -8.13 47.60
N GLU A 424 -7.67 -8.90 46.57
CA GLU A 424 -8.35 -10.14 46.16
C GLU A 424 -8.43 -11.17 47.29
N PRO A 425 -9.43 -12.08 47.26
CA PRO A 425 -9.59 -13.14 48.24
C PRO A 425 -8.40 -14.14 48.10
N GLY A 426 -7.50 -14.14 49.07
CA GLY A 426 -6.31 -15.01 49.08
C GLY A 426 -5.07 -14.41 49.75
N ALA A 427 -4.88 -13.10 49.70
CA ALA A 427 -3.79 -12.43 50.41
C ALA A 427 -4.36 -11.59 51.57
N SER A 428 -4.27 -12.11 52.81
CA SER A 428 -4.66 -11.45 54.09
C SER A 428 -6.06 -10.86 54.12
N GLN A 429 -7.01 -11.64 54.62
CA GLN A 429 -8.41 -11.24 54.78
C GLN A 429 -8.55 -9.84 55.42
N GLY A 430 -9.20 -8.92 54.69
CA GLY A 430 -9.92 -7.78 55.23
C GLY A 430 -9.16 -6.46 55.45
N LYS A 431 -7.86 -6.32 55.11
CA LYS A 431 -7.19 -5.01 55.25
C LYS A 431 -7.40 -4.14 54.02
N LYS A 432 -8.18 -3.05 54.16
CA LYS A 432 -8.21 -1.95 53.17
C LYS A 432 -6.85 -1.25 53.21
N VAL A 433 -6.11 -1.30 52.08
CA VAL A 433 -4.87 -0.52 51.92
C VAL A 433 -5.25 0.82 51.29
N SER A 434 -4.88 1.91 51.97
CA SER A 434 -5.10 3.27 51.47
C SER A 434 -3.77 3.89 51.07
N LYS A 435 -3.68 4.38 49.83
CA LYS A 435 -2.53 5.13 49.32
C LYS A 435 -2.98 6.47 48.75
N LYS A 436 -2.14 7.49 48.87
CA LYS A 436 -2.38 8.81 48.30
C LYS A 436 -1.42 9.05 47.13
N HIS A 437 -1.98 9.29 45.98
CA HIS A 437 -1.24 9.57 44.74
C HIS A 437 -2.15 10.18 43.67
N PRO A 438 -1.61 10.83 42.63
CA PRO A 438 -2.41 11.30 41.50
C PRO A 438 -3.06 10.12 40.73
N PHE A 439 -4.22 10.37 40.15
CA PHE A 439 -4.86 9.42 39.23
C PHE A 439 -4.20 9.52 37.85
N GLU A 440 -3.69 8.43 37.36
CA GLU A 440 -3.03 8.35 36.05
C GLU A 440 -3.97 8.69 34.87
N GLY A 441 -5.23 8.34 34.98
CA GLY A 441 -6.20 8.37 33.89
C GLY A 441 -6.34 7.03 33.18
N ILE A 442 -7.51 6.76 32.61
CA ILE A 442 -7.80 5.49 31.94
C ILE A 442 -6.97 5.36 30.65
N ILE A 443 -6.92 6.41 29.82
CA ILE A 443 -6.16 6.42 28.55
C ILE A 443 -4.64 6.30 28.79
N PRO A 444 -4.02 7.07 29.68
CA PRO A 444 -2.61 6.87 30.05
C PRO A 444 -2.32 5.46 30.61
N ASN A 445 -3.19 4.92 31.43
CA ASN A 445 -3.07 3.54 31.94
C ASN A 445 -3.09 2.51 30.81
N MET A 446 -4.07 2.61 29.89
CA MET A 446 -4.14 1.73 28.71
C MET A 446 -2.90 1.87 27.83
N THR A 447 -2.40 3.09 27.64
CA THR A 447 -1.19 3.38 26.86
C THR A 447 0.03 2.73 27.48
N ARG A 448 0.22 2.87 28.78
CA ARG A 448 1.32 2.23 29.50
C ARG A 448 1.22 0.71 29.42
N ARG A 449 0.06 0.12 29.71
CA ARG A 449 -0.18 -1.33 29.64
C ARG A 449 0.06 -1.88 28.24
N TYR A 450 -0.34 -1.20 27.20
CA TYR A 450 -0.09 -1.61 25.80
C TYR A 450 1.41 -1.68 25.50
N ARG A 451 2.19 -0.76 26.05
CA ARG A 451 3.64 -0.68 25.88
C ARG A 451 4.38 -1.73 26.68
N GLU A 452 3.97 -1.95 27.92
CA GLU A 452 4.69 -2.77 28.90
C GLU A 452 4.29 -4.26 28.90
N THR A 453 3.15 -4.63 28.29
CA THR A 453 2.68 -6.03 28.31
C THR A 453 3.52 -6.94 27.39
N ASP A 454 3.92 -8.10 27.91
CA ASP A 454 4.53 -9.18 27.12
C ASP A 454 3.48 -10.10 26.49
N SER A 455 2.23 -10.04 26.94
CA SER A 455 1.14 -10.86 26.42
C SER A 455 0.60 -10.33 25.10
N ALA A 456 0.75 -11.11 24.03
CA ALA A 456 0.18 -10.78 22.71
C ALA A 456 -1.35 -10.62 22.75
N VAL A 457 -2.04 -11.44 23.55
CA VAL A 457 -3.50 -11.40 23.69
C VAL A 457 -3.95 -10.08 24.35
N VAL A 458 -3.27 -9.64 25.42
CA VAL A 458 -3.58 -8.36 26.08
C VAL A 458 -3.29 -7.18 25.15
N ARG A 459 -2.20 -7.25 24.39
CA ARG A 459 -1.85 -6.21 23.43
C ARG A 459 -2.88 -6.12 22.30
N GLU A 460 -3.36 -7.26 21.80
CA GLU A 460 -4.41 -7.31 20.77
C GLU A 460 -5.76 -6.78 21.31
N ASP A 461 -6.14 -7.11 22.52
CA ASP A 461 -7.37 -6.60 23.15
C ASP A 461 -7.31 -5.07 23.36
N LEU A 462 -6.17 -4.55 23.83
CA LEU A 462 -5.96 -3.10 23.97
C LEU A 462 -5.89 -2.38 22.62
N ALA A 463 -5.37 -3.03 21.57
CA ALA A 463 -5.28 -2.44 20.23
C ALA A 463 -6.65 -2.05 19.65
N ARG A 464 -7.74 -2.71 20.06
CA ARG A 464 -9.12 -2.42 19.62
C ARG A 464 -9.60 -1.03 19.99
N TYR A 465 -9.05 -0.46 21.06
CA TYR A 465 -9.39 0.89 21.56
C TYR A 465 -8.55 1.99 20.93
N ARG A 466 -7.62 1.63 20.01
CA ARG A 466 -6.75 2.58 19.33
C ARG A 466 -7.35 3.01 18.00
N ASN A 467 -7.11 4.26 17.68
CA ASN A 467 -7.40 4.86 16.37
C ASN A 467 -6.15 5.54 15.81
N MET A 468 -6.17 5.92 14.55
CA MET A 468 -5.06 6.59 13.88
C MET A 468 -5.41 8.05 13.64
N GLN A 469 -4.47 8.95 13.95
CA GLN A 469 -4.59 10.36 13.62
C GLN A 469 -3.35 10.87 12.90
N ALA A 470 -3.49 11.94 12.15
CA ALA A 470 -2.34 12.61 11.55
C ALA A 470 -1.34 13.03 12.65
N CYS A 471 -0.06 12.84 12.40
CA CYS A 471 0.98 13.25 13.34
C CYS A 471 0.88 14.76 13.64
N THR A 472 0.81 15.13 14.90
CA THR A 472 0.63 16.52 15.35
C THR A 472 1.80 17.45 14.97
N SER A 473 2.99 16.90 14.74
CA SER A 473 4.18 17.65 14.39
C SER A 473 4.33 17.87 12.87
N CYS A 474 4.06 16.84 12.06
CA CYS A 474 4.21 16.93 10.61
C CYS A 474 2.89 17.05 9.86
N HIS A 475 1.74 16.94 10.52
CA HIS A 475 0.40 17.02 9.94
C HIS A 475 0.21 16.08 8.74
N GLY A 476 0.72 14.85 8.85
CA GLY A 476 0.62 13.82 7.82
C GLY A 476 1.71 13.83 6.75
N THR A 477 2.52 14.88 6.64
CA THR A 477 3.52 15.04 5.57
C THR A 477 4.71 14.08 5.65
N ARG A 478 4.88 13.34 6.75
CA ARG A 478 5.96 12.36 7.02
C ARG A 478 7.36 12.98 7.17
N LEU A 479 7.58 14.23 6.74
CA LEU A 479 8.87 14.88 6.61
C LEU A 479 9.17 15.84 7.76
N ARG A 480 10.47 16.08 7.99
CA ARG A 480 10.98 17.12 8.88
C ARG A 480 10.57 18.50 8.40
N ARG A 481 10.64 19.48 9.33
CA ARG A 481 10.30 20.87 9.08
C ARG A 481 11.15 21.48 7.94
N GLU A 482 12.42 21.16 7.89
CA GLU A 482 13.37 21.66 6.89
C GLU A 482 12.96 21.21 5.47
N ALA A 483 12.65 19.93 5.28
CA ALA A 483 12.27 19.38 3.99
C ALA A 483 10.93 19.93 3.47
N ARG A 484 10.01 20.25 4.38
CA ARG A 484 8.68 20.79 4.03
C ARG A 484 8.71 22.20 3.46
N HIS A 485 9.77 22.94 3.68
CA HIS A 485 9.91 24.34 3.25
C HIS A 485 10.87 24.52 2.06
N VAL A 486 11.14 23.45 1.33
CA VAL A 486 11.84 23.51 0.04
C VAL A 486 10.81 23.38 -1.08
N ARG A 487 10.85 24.30 -2.06
CA ARG A 487 9.88 24.37 -3.16
C ARG A 487 10.57 24.35 -4.51
N ILE A 488 9.87 23.82 -5.52
CA ILE A 488 10.24 23.90 -6.95
C ILE A 488 9.19 24.71 -7.69
N GLY A 489 9.57 25.34 -8.80
CA GLY A 489 8.72 26.27 -9.54
C GLY A 489 8.81 27.71 -8.98
N GLU A 490 8.12 28.63 -9.64
CA GLU A 490 8.15 30.06 -9.34
C GLU A 490 6.76 30.62 -9.04
N GLY A 491 6.70 31.61 -8.17
CA GLY A 491 5.47 32.33 -7.82
C GLY A 491 4.36 31.42 -7.29
N ALA A 492 3.18 31.49 -7.87
CA ALA A 492 2.02 30.69 -7.48
C ALA A 492 2.14 29.19 -7.83
N GLN A 493 3.08 28.82 -8.70
CA GLN A 493 3.34 27.42 -9.06
C GLN A 493 4.38 26.75 -8.14
N ALA A 494 4.99 27.50 -7.23
CA ALA A 494 5.97 26.95 -6.30
C ALA A 494 5.31 25.95 -5.35
N ARG A 495 5.76 24.66 -5.40
CA ARG A 495 5.23 23.56 -4.59
C ARG A 495 6.32 22.88 -3.79
N ALA A 496 6.00 22.48 -2.56
CA ALA A 496 6.82 21.58 -1.76
C ALA A 496 6.61 20.12 -2.17
N ILE A 497 7.56 19.23 -1.83
CA ILE A 497 7.50 17.82 -2.22
C ILE A 497 6.25 17.12 -1.69
N TYR A 498 5.82 17.41 -0.46
CA TYR A 498 4.62 16.82 0.11
C TYR A 498 3.34 17.31 -0.57
N GLU A 499 3.28 18.55 -1.03
CA GLU A 499 2.13 19.08 -1.76
C GLU A 499 1.94 18.37 -3.10
N ILE A 500 3.05 18.08 -3.81
CA ILE A 500 3.01 17.29 -5.06
C ILE A 500 2.67 15.83 -4.77
N SER A 501 3.16 15.28 -3.66
CA SER A 501 2.86 13.90 -3.29
C SER A 501 1.39 13.70 -2.91
N HIS A 502 0.71 14.75 -2.44
CA HIS A 502 -0.65 14.70 -1.95
C HIS A 502 -1.72 14.91 -3.04
N ILE A 503 -1.40 15.63 -4.11
CA ILE A 503 -2.31 15.80 -5.24
C ILE A 503 -2.42 14.51 -6.06
N THR A 504 -3.46 14.40 -6.88
CA THR A 504 -3.68 13.23 -7.72
C THR A 504 -2.57 13.04 -8.76
N LEU A 505 -2.37 11.80 -9.24
CA LEU A 505 -1.39 11.52 -10.30
C LEU A 505 -1.69 12.29 -11.58
N GLY A 506 -2.99 12.50 -11.88
CA GLY A 506 -3.42 13.32 -13.01
C GLY A 506 -3.00 14.77 -12.87
N GLU A 507 -3.25 15.38 -11.70
CA GLU A 507 -2.82 16.76 -11.38
C GLU A 507 -1.29 16.87 -11.33
N SER A 508 -0.60 15.87 -10.76
CA SER A 508 0.87 15.83 -10.74
C SER A 508 1.45 15.81 -12.15
N GLN A 509 0.86 15.06 -13.08
CA GLN A 509 1.29 15.05 -14.48
C GLN A 509 1.11 16.44 -15.13
N GLN A 510 -0.04 17.08 -14.93
CA GLN A 510 -0.29 18.44 -15.45
C GLN A 510 0.68 19.45 -14.85
N TYR A 511 0.99 19.34 -13.55
CA TYR A 511 1.96 20.21 -12.90
C TYR A 511 3.34 20.10 -13.55
N PHE A 512 3.86 18.90 -13.77
CA PHE A 512 5.18 18.70 -14.37
C PHE A 512 5.24 19.07 -15.85
N GLN A 513 4.14 18.92 -16.58
CA GLN A 513 4.04 19.40 -17.97
C GLN A 513 4.07 20.93 -18.05
N GLY A 514 3.52 21.62 -17.06
CA GLY A 514 3.48 23.07 -16.97
C GLY A 514 4.65 23.72 -16.23
N LEU A 515 5.54 22.92 -15.63
CA LEU A 515 6.63 23.43 -14.80
C LEU A 515 7.67 24.16 -15.64
N LYS A 516 7.84 25.46 -15.37
CA LYS A 516 8.87 26.30 -15.98
C LYS A 516 9.95 26.60 -14.95
N MET A 517 11.18 26.37 -15.31
CA MET A 517 12.37 26.71 -14.52
C MET A 517 13.38 27.45 -15.40
N HIS A 518 14.26 28.26 -14.81
CA HIS A 518 15.21 29.11 -15.53
C HIS A 518 16.64 28.86 -15.07
N GLY A 519 17.60 29.22 -15.95
CA GLY A 519 19.03 29.12 -15.67
C GLY A 519 19.57 27.70 -15.50
N ALA A 520 20.69 27.54 -14.82
CA ALA A 520 21.36 26.25 -14.61
C ALA A 520 20.48 25.19 -13.93
N LYS A 521 19.51 25.61 -13.11
CA LYS A 521 18.54 24.69 -12.49
C LYS A 521 17.62 24.01 -13.51
N ALA A 522 17.31 24.68 -14.62
CA ALA A 522 16.46 24.12 -15.68
C ALA A 522 17.13 22.92 -16.38
N GLU A 523 18.41 23.01 -16.69
CA GLU A 523 19.14 21.92 -17.36
C GLU A 523 19.19 20.63 -16.53
N ILE A 524 19.33 20.77 -15.20
CA ILE A 524 19.33 19.66 -14.27
C ILE A 524 17.90 19.10 -14.12
N ALA A 525 16.93 20.01 -13.96
CA ALA A 525 15.53 19.64 -13.74
C ALA A 525 14.92 18.93 -14.95
N ASP A 526 15.20 19.37 -16.17
CA ASP A 526 14.59 18.84 -17.40
C ASP A 526 14.72 17.32 -17.54
N LYS A 527 15.90 16.76 -17.22
CA LYS A 527 16.15 15.33 -17.31
C LYS A 527 15.31 14.55 -16.28
N VAL A 528 15.29 15.05 -15.05
CA VAL A 528 14.56 14.41 -13.95
C VAL A 528 13.04 14.54 -14.14
N VAL A 529 12.58 15.71 -14.58
CA VAL A 529 11.15 15.99 -14.86
C VAL A 529 10.63 15.09 -15.97
N ARG A 530 11.42 14.84 -17.02
CA ARG A 530 11.03 13.90 -18.10
C ARG A 530 10.80 12.48 -17.56
N GLU A 531 11.67 11.99 -16.71
CA GLU A 531 11.53 10.67 -16.08
C GLU A 531 10.29 10.59 -15.17
N ILE A 532 10.03 11.64 -14.38
CA ILE A 532 8.81 11.74 -13.55
C ILE A 532 7.57 11.78 -14.45
N ALA A 533 7.57 12.62 -15.47
CA ALA A 533 6.42 12.76 -16.37
C ALA A 533 6.09 11.48 -17.13
N LEU A 534 7.13 10.72 -17.53
CA LEU A 534 6.97 9.43 -18.21
C LEU A 534 6.31 8.39 -17.27
N ARG A 535 6.79 8.26 -16.05
CA ARG A 535 6.23 7.35 -15.06
C ARG A 535 4.81 7.72 -14.66
N LEU A 536 4.53 9.01 -14.46
CA LEU A 536 3.18 9.52 -14.19
C LEU A 536 2.24 9.23 -15.38
N LYS A 537 2.72 9.38 -16.61
CA LYS A 537 1.94 9.04 -17.79
C LYS A 537 1.51 7.58 -17.77
N PHE A 538 2.43 6.64 -17.54
CA PHE A 538 2.09 5.21 -17.49
C PHE A 538 1.08 4.88 -16.37
N LEU A 539 1.23 5.50 -15.19
CA LEU A 539 0.25 5.32 -14.12
C LEU A 539 -1.15 5.84 -14.51
N ASN A 540 -1.21 6.96 -15.23
CA ASN A 540 -2.46 7.51 -15.72
C ASN A 540 -3.06 6.67 -16.88
N ASP A 541 -2.21 6.13 -17.76
CA ASP A 541 -2.62 5.27 -18.87
C ASP A 541 -3.23 3.94 -18.39
N VAL A 542 -2.79 3.41 -17.22
CA VAL A 542 -3.43 2.23 -16.60
C VAL A 542 -4.64 2.58 -15.71
N GLY A 543 -5.16 3.81 -15.77
CA GLY A 543 -6.38 4.23 -15.07
C GLY A 543 -6.21 4.55 -13.59
N LEU A 544 -4.99 4.92 -13.12
CA LEU A 544 -4.71 5.26 -11.72
C LEU A 544 -4.63 6.77 -11.45
N ASN A 545 -5.16 7.59 -12.35
CA ASN A 545 -5.07 9.05 -12.29
C ASN A 545 -5.66 9.69 -11.02
N TYR A 546 -6.52 8.99 -10.30
CA TYR A 546 -7.18 9.43 -9.06
C TYR A 546 -6.35 9.17 -7.79
N LEU A 547 -5.34 8.33 -7.83
CA LEU A 547 -4.46 8.06 -6.69
C LEU A 547 -3.51 9.24 -6.46
N SER A 548 -2.94 9.31 -5.24
CA SER A 548 -1.85 10.22 -4.89
C SER A 548 -0.55 9.47 -4.64
N LEU A 549 0.61 10.15 -4.80
CA LEU A 549 1.92 9.52 -4.57
C LEU A 549 2.19 9.15 -3.11
N ASP A 550 1.57 9.84 -2.16
CA ASP A 550 1.70 9.60 -0.72
C ASP A 550 0.77 8.52 -0.19
N ARG A 551 -0.16 8.00 -1.03
CA ARG A 551 -1.07 6.93 -0.62
C ARG A 551 -0.28 5.70 -0.22
N SER A 552 -0.58 5.18 0.98
CA SER A 552 0.10 4.02 1.54
C SER A 552 -0.25 2.74 0.77
N ALA A 553 0.78 1.90 0.52
CA ALA A 553 0.62 0.69 -0.29
C ALA A 553 -0.28 -0.37 0.35
N ASP A 554 -0.42 -0.37 1.68
CA ASP A 554 -1.31 -1.27 2.43
C ASP A 554 -2.80 -0.90 2.30
N THR A 555 -3.11 0.30 1.80
CA THR A 555 -4.48 0.78 1.57
C THR A 555 -4.96 0.55 0.12
N LEU A 556 -4.10 0.02 -0.73
CA LEU A 556 -4.41 -0.24 -2.14
C LEU A 556 -5.19 -1.54 -2.30
N SER A 557 -6.14 -1.54 -3.22
CA SER A 557 -6.76 -2.78 -3.68
C SER A 557 -5.77 -3.67 -4.45
N GLY A 558 -6.07 -4.96 -4.57
CA GLY A 558 -5.24 -5.90 -5.33
C GLY A 558 -5.01 -5.43 -6.78
N GLY A 559 -6.07 -4.97 -7.45
CA GLY A 559 -5.99 -4.45 -8.82
C GLY A 559 -5.20 -3.14 -8.93
N GLU A 560 -5.34 -2.21 -7.98
CA GLU A 560 -4.51 -0.98 -7.93
C GLU A 560 -3.03 -1.32 -7.79
N SER A 561 -2.68 -2.21 -6.86
CA SER A 561 -1.30 -2.67 -6.65
C SER A 561 -0.71 -3.33 -7.88
N GLN A 562 -1.47 -4.15 -8.57
CA GLN A 562 -1.07 -4.81 -9.81
C GLN A 562 -0.81 -3.82 -10.93
N ARG A 563 -1.71 -2.85 -11.15
CA ARG A 563 -1.54 -1.80 -12.16
C ARG A 563 -0.35 -0.87 -11.88
N ILE A 564 -0.08 -0.56 -10.60
CA ILE A 564 1.13 0.18 -10.21
C ILE A 564 2.39 -0.58 -10.63
N ARG A 565 2.44 -1.89 -10.38
CA ARG A 565 3.58 -2.74 -10.82
C ARG A 565 3.69 -2.77 -12.33
N LEU A 566 2.57 -2.94 -13.05
CA LEU A 566 2.54 -2.93 -14.51
C LEU A 566 3.12 -1.62 -15.06
N ALA A 567 2.62 -0.47 -14.58
CA ALA A 567 3.10 0.84 -14.99
C ALA A 567 4.60 1.05 -14.70
N SER A 568 5.09 0.56 -13.55
CA SER A 568 6.50 0.63 -13.17
C SER A 568 7.37 -0.22 -14.11
N GLN A 569 6.91 -1.41 -14.50
CA GLN A 569 7.65 -2.29 -15.43
C GLN A 569 7.68 -1.74 -16.85
N ILE A 570 6.58 -1.18 -17.33
CA ILE A 570 6.54 -0.51 -18.64
C ILE A 570 7.52 0.67 -18.67
N GLY A 571 7.58 1.43 -17.60
CA GLY A 571 8.52 2.54 -17.42
C GLY A 571 9.99 2.14 -17.48
N SER A 572 10.32 0.85 -17.26
CA SER A 572 11.69 0.34 -17.37
C SER A 572 12.19 0.20 -18.82
N GLY A 573 11.28 0.21 -19.82
CA GLY A 573 11.63 0.12 -21.24
C GLY A 573 12.25 -1.21 -21.66
N LEU A 574 12.02 -2.30 -20.91
CA LEU A 574 12.55 -3.63 -21.21
C LEU A 574 11.91 -4.18 -22.48
N THR A 575 12.72 -4.79 -23.34
CA THR A 575 12.32 -5.43 -24.60
C THR A 575 12.79 -6.88 -24.66
N GLY A 576 12.07 -7.73 -25.39
CA GLY A 576 12.40 -9.16 -25.52
C GLY A 576 12.07 -9.99 -24.27
N VAL A 577 11.23 -9.48 -23.39
CA VAL A 577 10.81 -10.11 -22.13
C VAL A 577 9.44 -10.76 -22.32
N MET A 578 9.15 -11.78 -21.52
CA MET A 578 7.82 -12.39 -21.41
C MET A 578 7.14 -11.87 -20.15
N TYR A 579 6.08 -11.08 -20.31
CA TYR A 579 5.24 -10.63 -19.21
C TYR A 579 4.10 -11.61 -19.01
N VAL A 580 3.88 -12.03 -17.76
CA VAL A 580 2.77 -12.90 -17.37
C VAL A 580 1.91 -12.16 -16.36
N LEU A 581 0.66 -11.86 -16.72
CA LEU A 581 -0.27 -11.07 -15.94
C LEU A 581 -1.47 -11.92 -15.51
N ASP A 582 -1.90 -11.73 -14.24
CA ASP A 582 -3.05 -12.41 -13.67
C ASP A 582 -4.23 -11.45 -13.54
N GLU A 583 -5.23 -11.58 -14.42
CA GLU A 583 -6.48 -10.82 -14.42
C GLU A 583 -6.29 -9.29 -14.22
N PRO A 584 -5.53 -8.60 -15.10
CA PRO A 584 -5.22 -7.19 -14.89
C PRO A 584 -6.42 -6.24 -15.05
N SER A 585 -7.54 -6.70 -15.62
CA SER A 585 -8.80 -5.92 -15.77
C SER A 585 -9.64 -5.85 -14.49
N ILE A 586 -9.24 -6.55 -13.43
CA ILE A 586 -10.01 -6.64 -12.18
C ILE A 586 -10.34 -5.27 -11.59
N GLY A 587 -11.63 -5.09 -11.23
CA GLY A 587 -12.14 -3.85 -10.59
C GLY A 587 -12.09 -2.63 -11.50
N LEU A 588 -11.92 -2.82 -12.82
CA LEU A 588 -11.96 -1.75 -13.80
C LEU A 588 -13.36 -1.57 -14.38
N HIS A 589 -13.74 -0.32 -14.51
CA HIS A 589 -14.82 0.06 -15.41
C HIS A 589 -14.37 -0.10 -16.87
N GLN A 590 -15.28 -0.44 -17.81
CA GLN A 590 -14.94 -0.66 -19.23
C GLN A 590 -14.11 0.48 -19.84
N ARG A 591 -14.40 1.73 -19.52
CA ARG A 591 -13.60 2.89 -19.97
C ARG A 591 -12.12 2.81 -19.55
N ASP A 592 -11.86 2.33 -18.33
CA ASP A 592 -10.50 2.22 -17.83
C ASP A 592 -9.84 0.94 -18.37
N ASN A 593 -10.63 -0.10 -18.67
CA ASN A 593 -10.18 -1.33 -19.33
C ASN A 593 -9.68 -1.06 -20.76
N ASP A 594 -10.37 -0.21 -21.54
CA ASP A 594 -9.91 0.22 -22.87
C ASP A 594 -8.51 0.84 -22.83
N ARG A 595 -8.20 1.63 -21.79
CA ARG A 595 -6.86 2.21 -21.58
C ARG A 595 -5.81 1.15 -21.24
N LEU A 596 -6.16 0.20 -20.38
CA LEU A 596 -5.29 -0.91 -20.02
C LEU A 596 -4.96 -1.76 -21.26
N ILE A 597 -5.94 -2.08 -22.08
CA ILE A 597 -5.75 -2.81 -23.36
C ILE A 597 -4.75 -2.08 -24.23
N GLY A 598 -4.92 -0.77 -24.44
CA GLY A 598 -3.98 0.04 -25.22
C GLY A 598 -2.55 0.00 -24.65
N THR A 599 -2.43 -0.05 -23.33
CA THR A 599 -1.12 -0.16 -22.63
C THR A 599 -0.46 -1.53 -22.86
N LEU A 600 -1.23 -2.63 -22.80
CA LEU A 600 -0.72 -3.99 -23.06
C LEU A 600 -0.34 -4.18 -24.55
N GLN A 601 -1.11 -3.60 -25.47
CA GLN A 601 -0.76 -3.58 -26.88
C GLN A 601 0.56 -2.81 -27.13
N HIS A 602 0.72 -1.67 -26.47
CA HIS A 602 1.98 -0.93 -26.54
C HIS A 602 3.17 -1.76 -26.01
N LEU A 603 2.99 -2.48 -24.90
CA LEU A 603 4.02 -3.36 -24.34
C LEU A 603 4.41 -4.48 -25.30
N ARG A 604 3.46 -5.05 -26.04
CA ARG A 604 3.67 -5.99 -27.14
C ARG A 604 4.44 -5.35 -28.29
N ASP A 605 4.00 -4.15 -28.72
CA ASP A 605 4.53 -3.48 -29.91
C ASP A 605 6.00 -3.06 -29.77
N ILE A 606 6.50 -2.86 -28.57
CA ILE A 606 7.93 -2.65 -28.30
C ILE A 606 8.75 -3.94 -28.31
N GLY A 607 8.14 -5.11 -28.64
CA GLY A 607 8.85 -6.38 -28.86
C GLY A 607 8.84 -7.34 -27.67
N ASN A 608 7.81 -7.31 -26.82
CA ASN A 608 7.62 -8.25 -25.72
C ASN A 608 6.52 -9.28 -26.03
N SER A 609 6.63 -10.45 -25.39
CA SER A 609 5.54 -11.43 -25.33
C SER A 609 4.68 -11.11 -24.12
N VAL A 610 3.38 -10.88 -24.29
CA VAL A 610 2.46 -10.51 -23.21
C VAL A 610 1.43 -11.63 -23.04
N LEU A 611 1.57 -12.42 -21.98
CA LEU A 611 0.67 -13.50 -21.62
C LEU A 611 -0.27 -13.02 -20.52
N VAL A 612 -1.57 -13.09 -20.75
CA VAL A 612 -2.59 -12.58 -19.81
C VAL A 612 -3.57 -13.70 -19.49
N VAL A 613 -3.72 -14.02 -18.22
CA VAL A 613 -4.84 -14.84 -17.74
C VAL A 613 -6.03 -13.91 -17.57
N GLU A 614 -7.10 -14.12 -18.37
CA GLU A 614 -8.23 -13.19 -18.38
C GLU A 614 -9.57 -13.84 -18.73
N HIS A 615 -10.64 -13.14 -18.28
CA HIS A 615 -12.03 -13.50 -18.51
C HIS A 615 -12.82 -12.37 -19.19
N ASP A 616 -12.23 -11.20 -19.34
CA ASP A 616 -12.88 -10.03 -19.93
C ASP A 616 -13.06 -10.21 -21.44
N GLU A 617 -14.28 -9.95 -21.93
CA GLU A 617 -14.63 -10.12 -23.33
C GLU A 617 -13.82 -9.21 -24.25
N ASP A 618 -13.64 -7.92 -23.87
CA ASP A 618 -12.93 -6.94 -24.69
C ASP A 618 -11.44 -7.31 -24.82
N MET A 619 -10.83 -7.80 -23.72
CA MET A 619 -9.45 -8.29 -23.74
C MET A 619 -9.28 -9.52 -24.65
N ILE A 620 -10.21 -10.49 -24.58
CA ILE A 620 -10.19 -11.69 -25.43
C ILE A 620 -10.35 -11.31 -26.91
N ARG A 621 -11.19 -10.32 -27.23
CA ARG A 621 -11.45 -9.87 -28.61
C ARG A 621 -10.24 -9.20 -29.26
N VAL A 622 -9.40 -8.51 -28.50
CA VAL A 622 -8.22 -7.78 -29.01
C VAL A 622 -6.94 -8.59 -28.98
N ALA A 623 -6.97 -9.79 -28.37
CA ALA A 623 -5.82 -10.68 -28.31
C ALA A 623 -5.39 -11.14 -29.71
N ASP A 624 -4.08 -11.21 -29.94
CA ASP A 624 -3.49 -11.77 -31.17
C ASP A 624 -3.66 -13.29 -31.19
N HIS A 625 -3.61 -13.93 -30.02
CA HIS A 625 -3.78 -15.36 -29.83
C HIS A 625 -4.51 -15.67 -28.52
N VAL A 626 -5.42 -16.61 -28.56
CA VAL A 626 -6.23 -17.02 -27.38
C VAL A 626 -6.05 -18.51 -27.16
N ILE A 627 -5.92 -18.90 -25.88
CA ILE A 627 -5.86 -20.29 -25.41
C ILE A 627 -7.02 -20.50 -24.45
N ASP A 628 -8.01 -21.31 -24.82
CA ASP A 628 -9.15 -21.64 -23.97
C ASP A 628 -8.95 -22.97 -23.24
N MET A 629 -8.96 -22.92 -21.91
CA MET A 629 -8.70 -24.04 -21.02
C MET A 629 -10.01 -24.62 -20.46
N GLY A 630 -10.13 -25.93 -20.44
CA GLY A 630 -11.36 -26.60 -19.98
C GLY A 630 -11.21 -28.12 -19.87
N PRO A 631 -12.34 -28.87 -20.07
CA PRO A 631 -13.73 -28.37 -20.21
C PRO A 631 -14.40 -27.98 -18.88
N GLY A 632 -13.81 -28.31 -17.74
CA GLY A 632 -14.34 -28.10 -16.39
C GLY A 632 -13.31 -27.56 -15.43
N ALA A 633 -13.62 -27.63 -14.14
CA ALA A 633 -12.73 -27.19 -13.06
C ALA A 633 -12.01 -28.37 -12.41
N GLY A 634 -10.84 -28.11 -11.80
CA GLY A 634 -10.08 -29.11 -11.03
C GLY A 634 -9.72 -30.35 -11.85
N VAL A 635 -10.15 -31.51 -11.38
CA VAL A 635 -9.86 -32.82 -12.05
C VAL A 635 -10.50 -32.94 -13.43
N HIS A 636 -11.57 -32.19 -13.68
CA HIS A 636 -12.26 -32.14 -14.97
C HIS A 636 -11.69 -31.11 -15.95
N GLY A 637 -10.75 -30.30 -15.50
CA GLY A 637 -10.05 -29.31 -16.32
C GLY A 637 -8.71 -29.78 -16.88
N GLY A 638 -7.83 -28.86 -17.19
CA GLY A 638 -6.44 -29.10 -17.55
C GLY A 638 -6.21 -29.49 -19.00
N ARG A 639 -7.18 -29.24 -19.91
CA ARG A 639 -7.05 -29.46 -21.35
C ARG A 639 -7.20 -28.14 -22.10
N VAL A 640 -6.57 -28.07 -23.25
CA VAL A 640 -6.80 -26.99 -24.23
C VAL A 640 -8.04 -27.36 -25.03
N MET A 641 -9.08 -26.53 -24.96
CA MET A 641 -10.34 -26.73 -25.67
C MET A 641 -10.29 -26.15 -27.09
N ALA A 642 -9.65 -25.00 -27.21
CA ALA A 642 -9.41 -24.30 -28.46
C ALA A 642 -8.21 -23.39 -28.33
N GLN A 643 -7.49 -23.14 -29.43
CA GLN A 643 -6.42 -22.15 -29.52
C GLN A 643 -6.41 -21.52 -30.92
N GLY A 644 -5.96 -20.28 -30.98
CA GLY A 644 -5.88 -19.53 -32.22
C GLY A 644 -6.33 -18.10 -32.07
N THR A 645 -6.86 -17.50 -33.11
CA THR A 645 -7.46 -16.15 -33.07
C THR A 645 -8.81 -16.18 -32.34
N CYS A 646 -9.30 -15.00 -31.98
CA CYS A 646 -10.65 -14.89 -31.38
C CYS A 646 -11.71 -15.57 -32.26
N ALA A 647 -11.61 -15.49 -33.59
CA ALA A 647 -12.52 -16.14 -34.52
C ALA A 647 -12.51 -17.67 -34.42
N ASP A 648 -11.35 -18.27 -34.19
CA ASP A 648 -11.20 -19.71 -33.98
C ASP A 648 -11.90 -20.16 -32.69
N ILE A 649 -11.78 -19.36 -31.59
CA ILE A 649 -12.48 -19.64 -30.34
C ILE A 649 -14.00 -19.52 -30.50
N LEU A 650 -14.49 -18.51 -31.19
CA LEU A 650 -15.92 -18.31 -31.46
C LEU A 650 -16.50 -19.46 -32.28
N ALA A 651 -15.72 -20.03 -33.20
CA ALA A 651 -16.13 -21.14 -34.06
C ALA A 651 -16.11 -22.51 -33.31
N ALA A 652 -15.29 -22.66 -32.25
CA ALA A 652 -15.13 -23.92 -31.53
C ALA A 652 -16.42 -24.33 -30.80
N PRO A 653 -16.99 -25.52 -31.07
CA PRO A 653 -18.24 -25.95 -30.45
C PRO A 653 -18.07 -26.33 -28.97
N ASP A 654 -16.91 -26.86 -28.59
CA ASP A 654 -16.62 -27.36 -27.23
C ASP A 654 -16.06 -26.27 -26.32
N SER A 655 -15.69 -25.09 -26.84
CA SER A 655 -15.25 -23.94 -26.06
C SER A 655 -16.41 -23.28 -25.35
N VAL A 656 -16.46 -23.36 -24.02
CA VAL A 656 -17.47 -22.67 -23.19
C VAL A 656 -17.34 -21.15 -23.35
N THR A 657 -16.13 -20.63 -23.36
CA THR A 657 -15.82 -19.22 -23.64
C THR A 657 -16.38 -18.80 -25.00
N GLY A 658 -16.11 -19.60 -26.05
CA GLY A 658 -16.63 -19.35 -27.38
C GLY A 658 -18.15 -19.42 -27.51
N GLN A 659 -18.82 -20.27 -26.70
CA GLN A 659 -20.29 -20.34 -26.66
C GLN A 659 -20.91 -19.06 -26.11
N TYR A 660 -20.34 -18.47 -25.02
CA TYR A 660 -20.83 -17.20 -24.46
C TYR A 660 -20.51 -16.02 -25.39
N MET A 661 -19.30 -15.89 -25.86
CA MET A 661 -18.87 -14.77 -26.71
C MET A 661 -19.53 -14.75 -28.10
N SER A 662 -19.95 -15.91 -28.62
CA SER A 662 -20.72 -16.00 -29.87
C SER A 662 -22.23 -15.80 -29.68
N GLY A 663 -22.71 -15.69 -28.45
CA GLY A 663 -24.11 -15.57 -28.12
C GLY A 663 -24.90 -16.91 -28.21
N ARG A 664 -24.22 -18.04 -28.48
CA ARG A 664 -24.84 -19.39 -28.41
C ARG A 664 -25.34 -19.71 -27.00
N LYS A 665 -24.64 -19.25 -25.98
CA LYS A 665 -25.09 -19.16 -24.59
C LYS A 665 -25.05 -17.69 -24.18
N LYS A 666 -25.98 -17.27 -23.33
CA LYS A 666 -26.00 -15.92 -22.77
C LYS A 666 -26.58 -15.93 -21.36
N ILE A 667 -26.19 -14.95 -20.58
CA ILE A 667 -26.80 -14.68 -19.28
C ILE A 667 -28.12 -13.96 -19.56
N GLU A 668 -29.24 -14.61 -19.25
CA GLU A 668 -30.59 -14.08 -19.49
C GLU A 668 -30.89 -12.92 -18.53
N ILE A 669 -31.61 -11.92 -19.04
CA ILE A 669 -32.14 -10.84 -18.21
C ILE A 669 -33.40 -11.35 -17.50
N PRO A 670 -33.41 -11.44 -16.17
CA PRO A 670 -34.59 -11.93 -15.44
C PRO A 670 -35.73 -10.92 -15.50
N GLN A 671 -36.93 -11.36 -15.16
CA GLN A 671 -38.04 -10.43 -14.97
C GLN A 671 -37.73 -9.49 -13.82
N ARG A 672 -37.66 -8.17 -14.12
CA ARG A 672 -37.33 -7.16 -13.12
C ARG A 672 -38.43 -6.99 -12.09
N HIS A 673 -38.05 -6.91 -10.85
CA HIS A 673 -38.93 -6.48 -9.77
C HIS A 673 -39.06 -4.95 -9.77
N LYS A 674 -40.24 -4.47 -9.49
CA LYS A 674 -40.51 -3.01 -9.42
C LYS A 674 -40.16 -2.52 -8.02
N ALA A 675 -39.60 -1.33 -7.93
CA ALA A 675 -39.38 -0.65 -6.68
C ALA A 675 -40.69 -0.45 -5.92
N GLY A 676 -40.72 -0.88 -4.66
CA GLY A 676 -41.84 -0.68 -3.75
C GLY A 676 -41.88 0.75 -3.19
N LYS A 677 -42.51 0.90 -2.03
CA LYS A 677 -42.55 2.19 -1.30
C LYS A 677 -41.43 2.33 -0.28
N ASP A 678 -40.79 1.22 0.07
CA ASP A 678 -39.80 1.14 1.15
C ASP A 678 -38.40 1.28 0.54
N PHE A 679 -37.63 2.21 1.12
CA PHE A 679 -36.27 2.52 0.67
C PHE A 679 -35.34 2.68 1.89
N ILE A 680 -34.07 2.32 1.70
CA ILE A 680 -33.00 2.88 2.52
C ILE A 680 -32.64 4.21 1.88
N GLU A 681 -32.71 5.30 2.63
CA GLU A 681 -32.34 6.63 2.16
C GLU A 681 -31.09 7.11 2.89
N ILE A 682 -30.02 7.39 2.16
CA ILE A 682 -28.81 8.05 2.68
C ILE A 682 -28.92 9.51 2.30
N VAL A 683 -28.81 10.40 3.29
CA VAL A 683 -28.89 11.86 3.12
C VAL A 683 -27.56 12.48 3.49
N GLY A 684 -27.06 13.35 2.62
CA GLY A 684 -25.88 14.18 2.90
C GLY A 684 -24.57 13.42 3.03
N ALA A 685 -24.38 12.28 2.31
CA ALA A 685 -23.12 11.54 2.37
C ALA A 685 -21.96 12.37 1.82
N SER A 686 -20.95 12.66 2.64
CA SER A 686 -19.82 13.54 2.35
C SER A 686 -18.45 12.95 2.75
N GLY A 687 -18.40 11.65 3.04
CA GLY A 687 -17.16 10.94 3.37
C GLY A 687 -16.20 10.88 2.17
N ASN A 688 -14.91 10.96 2.42
CA ASN A 688 -13.85 10.90 1.41
C ASN A 688 -14.09 11.87 0.24
N ASN A 689 -14.35 11.35 -0.96
CA ASN A 689 -14.61 12.17 -2.16
C ASN A 689 -16.11 12.41 -2.46
N LEU A 690 -17.03 11.92 -1.62
CA LEU A 690 -18.47 12.12 -1.83
C LEU A 690 -18.87 13.60 -1.69
N LYS A 691 -19.71 14.08 -2.59
CA LYS A 691 -20.11 15.49 -2.70
C LYS A 691 -21.52 15.72 -2.15
N ASN A 692 -21.74 15.45 -0.88
CA ASN A 692 -23.03 15.64 -0.20
C ASN A 692 -24.17 14.96 -0.97
N VAL A 693 -24.01 13.64 -1.23
CA VAL A 693 -24.93 12.89 -2.08
C VAL A 693 -26.13 12.35 -1.31
N ASN A 694 -27.29 12.37 -1.98
CA ASN A 694 -28.52 11.73 -1.52
C ASN A 694 -28.81 10.53 -2.42
N VAL A 695 -29.04 9.35 -1.84
CA VAL A 695 -29.21 8.10 -2.59
C VAL A 695 -30.30 7.24 -1.96
N LYS A 696 -31.09 6.55 -2.82
CA LYS A 696 -32.18 5.65 -2.41
C LYS A 696 -31.93 4.22 -2.90
N PHE A 697 -31.91 3.27 -1.96
CA PHE A 697 -31.82 1.84 -2.24
C PHE A 697 -33.20 1.21 -2.00
N PRO A 698 -33.88 0.67 -3.02
CA PRO A 698 -35.17 0.05 -2.82
C PRO A 698 -35.02 -1.27 -2.04
N VAL A 699 -35.92 -1.47 -1.08
CA VAL A 699 -35.97 -2.70 -0.26
C VAL A 699 -36.48 -3.88 -1.07
N GLY A 700 -35.93 -5.08 -0.88
CA GLY A 700 -36.32 -6.32 -1.55
C GLY A 700 -35.88 -6.44 -3.00
N LEU A 701 -34.95 -5.61 -3.45
CA LEU A 701 -34.42 -5.61 -4.82
C LEU A 701 -32.92 -5.93 -4.86
N LEU A 702 -32.47 -6.30 -6.06
CA LEU A 702 -31.05 -6.36 -6.42
C LEU A 702 -30.64 -4.99 -6.97
N THR A 703 -29.92 -4.21 -6.15
CA THR A 703 -29.39 -2.90 -6.52
C THR A 703 -27.90 -3.01 -6.85
N CYS A 704 -27.48 -2.55 -8.03
CA CYS A 704 -26.08 -2.48 -8.41
C CYS A 704 -25.58 -1.03 -8.35
N VAL A 705 -24.49 -0.80 -7.60
CA VAL A 705 -23.77 0.47 -7.56
C VAL A 705 -22.58 0.40 -8.49
N THR A 706 -22.60 1.22 -9.53
CA THR A 706 -21.65 1.20 -10.63
C THR A 706 -20.98 2.56 -10.84
N GLY A 707 -20.06 2.66 -11.79
CA GLY A 707 -19.31 3.89 -12.11
C GLY A 707 -17.82 3.66 -12.20
N VAL A 708 -17.09 4.66 -12.69
CA VAL A 708 -15.64 4.58 -12.91
C VAL A 708 -14.85 4.27 -11.63
N SER A 709 -13.63 3.77 -11.79
CA SER A 709 -12.75 3.47 -10.65
C SER A 709 -12.45 4.74 -9.84
N GLY A 710 -12.50 4.64 -8.48
CA GLY A 710 -12.32 5.79 -7.59
C GLY A 710 -13.48 6.79 -7.53
N SER A 711 -14.67 6.50 -8.11
CA SER A 711 -15.84 7.42 -8.10
C SER A 711 -16.54 7.53 -6.75
N GLY A 712 -16.15 6.77 -5.73
CA GLY A 712 -16.74 6.83 -4.39
C GLY A 712 -17.71 5.70 -4.05
N LYS A 713 -17.84 4.66 -4.89
CA LYS A 713 -18.74 3.50 -4.67
C LYS A 713 -18.53 2.83 -3.32
N SER A 714 -17.30 2.45 -3.00
CA SER A 714 -16.98 1.76 -1.74
C SER A 714 -17.19 2.68 -0.53
N THR A 715 -16.92 3.98 -0.67
CA THR A 715 -17.22 4.95 0.39
C THR A 715 -18.73 5.04 0.66
N LEU A 716 -19.56 5.06 -0.39
CA LEU A 716 -21.00 5.10 -0.23
C LEU A 716 -21.56 3.81 0.38
N VAL A 717 -21.11 2.65 -0.13
CA VAL A 717 -21.70 1.35 0.23
C VAL A 717 -21.04 0.76 1.48
N ASN A 718 -19.67 0.66 1.52
CA ASN A 718 -18.97 -0.01 2.60
C ASN A 718 -18.77 0.92 3.80
N ASP A 719 -18.20 2.12 3.56
CA ASP A 719 -17.83 3.02 4.66
C ASP A 719 -19.06 3.73 5.26
N THR A 720 -20.10 4.02 4.44
CA THR A 720 -21.31 4.72 4.90
C THR A 720 -22.43 3.72 5.22
N LEU A 721 -23.01 3.06 4.20
CA LEU A 721 -24.22 2.22 4.36
C LEU A 721 -23.97 1.01 5.28
N TYR A 722 -22.93 0.19 4.97
CA TYR A 722 -22.65 -1.02 5.74
C TYR A 722 -22.29 -0.69 7.19
N THR A 723 -21.39 0.27 7.39
CA THR A 723 -20.92 0.60 8.73
C THR A 723 -22.05 1.14 9.60
N ALA A 724 -22.92 2.01 9.07
CA ALA A 724 -24.10 2.51 9.77
C ALA A 724 -25.11 1.40 10.07
N ALA A 725 -25.40 0.52 9.08
CA ALA A 725 -26.30 -0.60 9.28
C ALA A 725 -25.75 -1.60 10.32
N ALA A 726 -24.47 -1.92 10.28
CA ALA A 726 -23.82 -2.80 11.25
C ALA A 726 -23.84 -2.19 12.67
N HIS A 727 -23.65 -0.89 12.80
CA HIS A 727 -23.75 -0.19 14.06
C HIS A 727 -25.19 -0.27 14.63
N GLN A 728 -26.19 0.04 13.80
CA GLN A 728 -27.60 0.08 14.25
C GLN A 728 -28.16 -1.33 14.52
N ILE A 729 -27.92 -2.30 13.64
CA ILE A 729 -28.50 -3.65 13.72
C ILE A 729 -27.71 -4.56 14.66
N HIS A 730 -26.38 -4.57 14.56
CA HIS A 730 -25.50 -5.48 15.31
C HIS A 730 -24.76 -4.82 16.46
N ARG A 731 -24.93 -3.52 16.68
CA ARG A 731 -24.16 -2.73 17.67
C ARG A 731 -22.64 -2.89 17.48
N ALA A 732 -22.23 -2.99 16.20
CA ALA A 732 -20.83 -3.10 15.85
C ALA A 732 -20.12 -1.77 16.18
N GLN A 733 -18.85 -1.86 16.59
CA GLN A 733 -18.01 -0.69 16.79
C GLN A 733 -17.44 -0.28 15.42
N GLY A 734 -17.72 0.92 14.98
CA GLY A 734 -17.21 1.50 13.75
C GLY A 734 -17.96 2.79 13.45
N ASP A 735 -17.20 3.80 13.02
CA ASP A 735 -17.77 5.10 12.66
C ASP A 735 -18.09 5.07 11.16
N ALA A 736 -19.36 5.29 10.81
CA ALA A 736 -19.74 5.45 9.42
C ALA A 736 -19.08 6.72 8.84
N ALA A 737 -18.76 6.67 7.54
CA ALA A 737 -18.26 7.85 6.86
C ALA A 737 -19.26 9.03 6.98
N ALA A 738 -18.77 10.26 6.91
CA ALA A 738 -19.56 11.46 7.17
C ALA A 738 -20.86 11.51 6.33
N HIS A 739 -21.98 11.63 6.99
CA HIS A 739 -23.33 11.74 6.40
C HIS A 739 -24.25 12.49 7.38
N GLU A 740 -25.39 12.97 6.91
CA GLU A 740 -26.38 13.64 7.76
C GLU A 740 -27.31 12.63 8.44
N GLU A 741 -27.95 11.76 7.66
CA GLU A 741 -28.93 10.80 8.18
C GLU A 741 -29.04 9.55 7.27
N ILE A 742 -29.35 8.38 7.84
CA ILE A 742 -29.76 7.17 7.12
C ILE A 742 -31.11 6.68 7.65
N LYS A 743 -32.09 6.53 6.77
CA LYS A 743 -33.44 6.06 7.05
C LYS A 743 -33.69 4.70 6.46
N GLY A 744 -34.68 3.93 6.99
CA GLY A 744 -35.14 2.66 6.40
C GLY A 744 -34.34 1.44 6.86
N LEU A 745 -33.42 1.57 7.80
CA LEU A 745 -32.67 0.44 8.36
C LEU A 745 -33.52 -0.47 9.26
N GLU A 746 -34.66 0.01 9.76
CA GLU A 746 -35.66 -0.74 10.53
C GLU A 746 -36.35 -1.88 9.75
N HIS A 747 -36.25 -1.89 8.44
CA HIS A 747 -36.75 -2.98 7.59
C HIS A 747 -35.92 -4.26 7.71
N PHE A 748 -34.73 -4.19 8.29
CA PHE A 748 -33.77 -5.27 8.35
C PHE A 748 -33.52 -5.76 9.78
N ASP A 749 -33.37 -7.08 9.91
CA ASP A 749 -32.96 -7.75 11.15
C ASP A 749 -31.49 -8.17 11.11
N LYS A 750 -30.85 -8.15 9.93
CA LYS A 750 -29.49 -8.56 9.73
C LYS A 750 -28.84 -7.82 8.57
N VAL A 751 -27.56 -7.50 8.72
CA VAL A 751 -26.70 -7.03 7.62
C VAL A 751 -25.50 -7.97 7.45
N ILE A 752 -25.17 -8.32 6.21
CA ILE A 752 -24.07 -9.21 5.85
C ILE A 752 -23.21 -8.51 4.81
N ASN A 753 -21.91 -8.37 5.12
CA ASN A 753 -20.94 -7.89 4.15
C ASN A 753 -20.10 -9.06 3.62
N VAL A 754 -20.05 -9.20 2.30
CA VAL A 754 -19.27 -10.21 1.60
C VAL A 754 -18.18 -9.48 0.79
N ASP A 755 -17.07 -9.22 1.44
CA ASP A 755 -15.91 -8.55 0.86
C ASP A 755 -14.84 -9.56 0.38
N GLN A 756 -13.83 -9.08 -0.33
CA GLN A 756 -12.72 -9.89 -0.86
C GLN A 756 -11.64 -10.24 0.19
N SER A 757 -11.81 -9.85 1.45
CA SER A 757 -10.85 -10.17 2.51
C SER A 757 -10.71 -11.69 2.71
N PRO A 758 -9.52 -12.19 3.05
CA PRO A 758 -9.31 -13.62 3.29
C PRO A 758 -10.22 -14.16 4.40
N ILE A 759 -10.68 -15.40 4.30
CA ILE A 759 -11.47 -16.09 5.34
C ILE A 759 -10.66 -16.41 6.61
N GLY A 760 -9.39 -16.06 6.62
CA GLY A 760 -8.49 -16.17 7.77
C GLY A 760 -7.05 -15.84 7.39
N ARG A 761 -6.24 -15.47 8.38
CA ARG A 761 -4.86 -15.01 8.20
C ARG A 761 -3.81 -16.10 8.46
N THR A 762 -4.22 -17.28 8.86
CA THR A 762 -3.31 -18.37 9.23
C THR A 762 -3.55 -19.62 8.36
N PRO A 763 -2.57 -20.50 8.18
CA PRO A 763 -2.73 -21.76 7.46
C PRO A 763 -3.80 -22.70 8.06
N ARG A 764 -4.22 -22.48 9.31
CA ARG A 764 -5.29 -23.25 10.00
C ARG A 764 -6.68 -22.90 9.51
N SER A 765 -6.88 -21.68 9.02
CA SER A 765 -8.16 -21.27 8.43
C SER A 765 -8.31 -21.94 7.06
N ASN A 766 -9.46 -22.55 6.83
CA ASN A 766 -9.79 -23.24 5.57
C ASN A 766 -11.32 -23.26 5.33
N PRO A 767 -11.80 -23.61 4.14
CA PRO A 767 -13.23 -23.66 3.82
C PRO A 767 -14.06 -24.48 4.80
N ALA A 768 -13.57 -25.65 5.22
CA ALA A 768 -14.30 -26.52 6.15
C ALA A 768 -14.46 -25.91 7.55
N THR A 769 -13.43 -25.21 8.06
CA THR A 769 -13.52 -24.56 9.37
C THR A 769 -14.39 -23.31 9.31
N TYR A 770 -14.28 -22.52 8.25
CA TYR A 770 -15.02 -21.27 8.10
C TYR A 770 -16.51 -21.49 7.95
N THR A 771 -16.93 -22.49 7.15
CA THR A 771 -18.35 -22.84 6.97
C THR A 771 -18.94 -23.63 8.14
N GLY A 772 -18.14 -23.96 9.15
CA GLY A 772 -18.55 -24.82 10.26
C GLY A 772 -18.78 -26.30 9.87
N LEU A 773 -18.43 -26.68 8.66
CA LEU A 773 -18.51 -28.05 8.15
C LEU A 773 -17.62 -29.01 8.96
N PHE A 774 -16.43 -28.54 9.32
CA PHE A 774 -15.44 -29.34 10.03
C PHE A 774 -15.89 -29.82 11.41
N THR A 775 -16.79 -29.08 12.07
CA THR A 775 -17.37 -29.53 13.35
C THR A 775 -18.14 -30.86 13.18
N HIS A 776 -19.01 -30.92 12.18
CA HIS A 776 -19.79 -32.16 11.89
C HIS A 776 -18.91 -33.31 11.42
N ILE A 777 -17.82 -33.02 10.66
CA ILE A 777 -16.86 -34.05 10.27
C ILE A 777 -16.14 -34.63 11.50
N ARG A 778 -15.71 -33.79 12.46
CA ARG A 778 -15.04 -34.23 13.69
C ARG A 778 -15.99 -35.05 14.59
N GLU A 779 -17.24 -34.65 14.71
CA GLU A 779 -18.28 -35.40 15.42
C GLU A 779 -18.46 -36.79 14.81
N LEU A 780 -18.59 -36.86 13.47
CA LEU A 780 -18.71 -38.14 12.75
C LEU A 780 -17.47 -39.04 12.96
N MET A 781 -16.26 -38.49 12.88
CA MET A 781 -15.02 -39.22 13.10
C MET A 781 -14.91 -39.78 14.53
N ALA A 782 -15.40 -39.04 15.53
CA ALA A 782 -15.42 -39.49 16.93
C ALA A 782 -16.43 -40.65 17.17
N GLU A 783 -17.44 -40.78 16.32
CA GLU A 783 -18.45 -41.85 16.42
C GLU A 783 -18.02 -43.15 15.74
N VAL A 784 -16.94 -43.18 14.96
CA VAL A 784 -16.39 -44.38 14.35
C VAL A 784 -16.00 -45.42 15.45
N PRO A 785 -16.26 -46.71 15.27
CA PRO A 785 -15.94 -47.71 16.29
C PRO A 785 -14.50 -47.67 16.82
N ALA A 786 -13.53 -47.54 15.92
CA ALA A 786 -12.11 -47.42 16.27
C ALA A 786 -11.79 -46.17 17.12
N ALA A 787 -12.52 -45.07 16.97
CA ALA A 787 -12.39 -43.88 17.82
C ALA A 787 -13.01 -44.10 19.20
N ARG A 788 -14.19 -44.70 19.26
CA ARG A 788 -14.88 -45.00 20.51
C ARG A 788 -14.10 -45.98 21.39
N GLU A 789 -13.54 -47.00 20.79
CA GLU A 789 -12.68 -48.02 21.48
C GLU A 789 -11.46 -47.35 22.14
N ARG A 790 -10.90 -46.31 21.50
CA ARG A 790 -9.75 -45.54 21.98
C ARG A 790 -10.13 -44.37 22.88
N GLY A 791 -11.40 -44.09 23.08
CA GLY A 791 -11.90 -42.97 23.86
C GLY A 791 -11.63 -41.60 23.18
N TYR A 792 -11.55 -41.59 21.85
CA TYR A 792 -11.28 -40.38 21.08
C TYR A 792 -12.55 -39.57 20.85
N GLY A 793 -12.67 -38.41 21.55
CA GLY A 793 -13.72 -37.43 21.32
C GLY A 793 -13.45 -36.51 20.13
N PRO A 794 -14.41 -35.60 19.78
CA PRO A 794 -14.28 -34.68 18.64
C PRO A 794 -13.06 -33.76 18.70
N GLY A 795 -12.53 -33.46 19.93
CA GLY A 795 -11.32 -32.68 20.14
C GLY A 795 -10.06 -33.36 19.58
N ARG A 796 -10.00 -34.71 19.57
CA ARG A 796 -8.87 -35.46 19.00
C ARG A 796 -8.68 -35.20 17.51
N PHE A 797 -9.77 -34.98 16.79
CA PHE A 797 -9.79 -34.72 15.35
C PHE A 797 -9.66 -33.19 15.02
N SER A 798 -9.32 -32.34 16.01
CA SER A 798 -9.06 -30.93 15.81
C SER A 798 -7.56 -30.68 15.68
N PHE A 799 -7.14 -30.03 14.61
CA PHE A 799 -5.74 -29.59 14.48
C PHE A 799 -5.43 -28.32 15.28
N ASN A 800 -6.44 -27.68 15.91
CA ASN A 800 -6.26 -26.51 16.77
C ASN A 800 -6.02 -26.86 18.24
N VAL A 801 -6.26 -28.11 18.65
CA VAL A 801 -6.21 -28.57 20.03
C VAL A 801 -5.09 -29.60 20.17
N THR A 802 -4.39 -29.58 21.30
CA THR A 802 -3.37 -30.59 21.64
C THR A 802 -3.97 -32.00 21.77
N GLY A 803 -3.16 -33.03 21.54
CA GLY A 803 -3.50 -34.42 21.70
C GLY A 803 -3.68 -35.20 20.40
N GLY A 804 -4.30 -34.65 19.34
CA GLY A 804 -4.47 -35.29 18.04
C GLY A 804 -3.66 -34.67 16.92
N ARG A 805 -3.23 -33.44 17.06
CA ARG A 805 -2.46 -32.71 16.06
C ARG A 805 -0.98 -33.11 16.04
N CYS A 806 -0.29 -32.86 14.96
CA CYS A 806 1.15 -32.92 14.91
C CYS A 806 1.74 -31.77 15.76
N GLU A 807 2.53 -32.11 16.78
CA GLU A 807 3.08 -31.07 17.67
C GLU A 807 4.28 -30.34 17.05
N ALA A 808 4.99 -30.93 16.07
CA ALA A 808 6.10 -30.26 15.37
C ALA A 808 5.63 -29.00 14.61
N CYS A 809 4.52 -29.11 13.87
CA CYS A 809 3.91 -27.96 13.17
C CYS A 809 2.68 -27.39 13.91
N GLN A 810 2.39 -27.87 15.11
CA GLN A 810 1.21 -27.47 15.92
C GLN A 810 -0.13 -27.51 15.17
N GLY A 811 -0.24 -28.42 14.17
CA GLY A 811 -1.43 -28.58 13.36
C GLY A 811 -1.51 -27.70 12.11
N ASP A 812 -0.50 -26.88 11.83
CA ASP A 812 -0.46 -26.04 10.61
C ASP A 812 -0.24 -26.88 9.35
N GLY A 813 0.42 -28.05 9.47
CA GLY A 813 0.85 -28.86 8.33
C GLY A 813 2.07 -28.32 7.62
N MET A 814 2.42 -27.08 7.88
CA MET A 814 3.56 -26.36 7.32
C MET A 814 4.40 -25.73 8.43
N VAL A 815 5.67 -25.50 8.17
CA VAL A 815 6.57 -24.76 9.04
C VAL A 815 6.89 -23.42 8.35
N LYS A 816 6.71 -22.33 9.06
CA LYS A 816 7.07 -21.00 8.62
C LYS A 816 8.58 -20.81 8.74
N VAL A 817 9.25 -20.52 7.65
CA VAL A 817 10.65 -20.11 7.62
C VAL A 817 10.70 -18.60 7.46
N GLU A 818 11.10 -17.89 8.52
CA GLU A 818 11.23 -16.45 8.49
C GLU A 818 12.49 -16.03 7.73
N MET A 819 12.29 -15.27 6.66
CA MET A 819 13.36 -14.74 5.83
C MET A 819 13.45 -13.22 6.07
N HIS A 820 14.42 -12.76 6.86
CA HIS A 820 14.53 -11.37 7.35
C HIS A 820 14.42 -10.27 6.28
N PHE A 821 14.75 -10.56 5.01
CA PHE A 821 14.73 -9.59 3.90
C PHE A 821 13.81 -10.00 2.74
N LEU A 822 13.23 -11.21 2.79
CA LEU A 822 12.34 -11.77 1.78
C LEU A 822 11.00 -12.14 2.41
N PRO A 823 9.93 -12.35 1.63
CA PRO A 823 8.68 -12.88 2.15
C PRO A 823 8.89 -14.24 2.85
N ASP A 824 8.19 -14.45 3.95
CA ASP A 824 8.22 -15.71 4.69
C ASP A 824 7.81 -16.90 3.79
N VAL A 825 8.57 -17.99 3.88
CA VAL A 825 8.30 -19.21 3.11
C VAL A 825 7.66 -20.26 4.02
N TYR A 826 6.63 -20.93 3.50
CA TYR A 826 5.96 -22.03 4.18
C TYR A 826 6.34 -23.35 3.53
N VAL A 827 7.04 -24.23 4.26
CA VAL A 827 7.44 -25.58 3.81
C VAL A 827 6.58 -26.65 4.49
N PRO A 828 6.23 -27.75 3.80
CA PRO A 828 5.57 -28.87 4.45
C PRO A 828 6.34 -29.36 5.67
N CYS A 829 5.62 -29.69 6.73
CA CYS A 829 6.24 -30.22 7.97
C CYS A 829 6.88 -31.59 7.73
N ASP A 830 8.15 -31.76 8.03
CA ASP A 830 8.90 -33.03 7.85
C ASP A 830 8.38 -34.20 8.67
N VAL A 831 7.67 -33.92 9.77
CA VAL A 831 7.12 -34.95 10.67
C VAL A 831 5.78 -35.50 10.19
N CYS A 832 4.85 -34.62 9.77
CA CYS A 832 3.51 -35.02 9.33
C CYS A 832 3.33 -34.95 7.82
N HIS A 833 4.30 -34.50 7.06
CA HIS A 833 4.27 -34.35 5.61
C HIS A 833 2.99 -33.63 5.10
N GLY A 834 2.62 -32.54 5.80
CA GLY A 834 1.42 -31.76 5.49
C GLY A 834 0.10 -32.31 6.05
N MET A 835 0.08 -33.50 6.67
CA MET A 835 -1.16 -34.15 7.14
C MET A 835 -1.76 -33.52 8.41
N ARG A 836 -1.07 -32.64 9.13
CA ARG A 836 -1.54 -31.86 10.31
C ARG A 836 -1.74 -32.65 11.60
N TYR A 837 -1.83 -33.99 11.54
CA TYR A 837 -2.15 -34.86 12.66
C TYR A 837 -1.02 -35.82 13.01
N ASN A 838 -1.07 -36.36 14.23
CA ASN A 838 -0.16 -37.42 14.65
C ASN A 838 -0.63 -38.78 14.07
N ARG A 839 0.24 -39.77 14.10
CA ARG A 839 0.03 -41.08 13.50
C ARG A 839 -1.21 -41.80 14.05
N GLU A 840 -1.43 -41.78 15.37
CA GLU A 840 -2.52 -42.47 16.04
C GLU A 840 -3.89 -41.92 15.62
N THR A 841 -4.00 -40.60 15.40
CA THR A 841 -5.22 -39.97 14.90
C THR A 841 -5.51 -40.37 13.44
N LEU A 842 -4.46 -40.48 12.62
CA LEU A 842 -4.56 -40.88 11.21
C LEU A 842 -4.95 -42.35 11.01
N GLU A 843 -4.79 -43.19 12.02
CA GLU A 843 -5.26 -44.60 11.97
C GLU A 843 -6.78 -44.75 12.00
N VAL A 844 -7.50 -43.71 12.50
CA VAL A 844 -8.98 -43.75 12.52
C VAL A 844 -9.51 -43.40 11.14
N GLN A 845 -10.35 -44.25 10.57
CA GLN A 845 -10.88 -44.12 9.22
C GLN A 845 -12.42 -44.22 9.22
N TYR A 846 -13.06 -43.39 8.41
CA TYR A 846 -14.46 -43.45 8.03
C TYR A 846 -14.56 -43.80 6.55
N LYS A 847 -15.23 -44.89 6.20
CA LYS A 847 -15.29 -45.44 4.82
C LYS A 847 -13.90 -45.51 4.14
N GLY A 848 -12.87 -45.94 4.87
CA GLY A 848 -11.50 -46.09 4.37
C GLY A 848 -10.70 -44.81 4.21
N GLN A 849 -11.20 -43.66 4.69
CA GLN A 849 -10.51 -42.37 4.62
C GLN A 849 -10.26 -41.81 6.03
N ASN A 850 -9.03 -41.37 6.31
CA ASN A 850 -8.70 -40.68 7.55
C ASN A 850 -9.02 -39.19 7.46
N ILE A 851 -8.91 -38.47 8.59
CA ILE A 851 -9.28 -37.04 8.68
C ILE A 851 -8.45 -36.16 7.76
N ALA A 852 -7.17 -36.44 7.52
CA ALA A 852 -6.31 -35.69 6.62
C ALA A 852 -6.70 -35.93 5.15
N GLN A 853 -7.01 -37.16 4.78
CA GLN A 853 -7.50 -37.50 3.45
C GLN A 853 -8.86 -36.84 3.18
N ILE A 854 -9.76 -36.78 4.16
CA ILE A 854 -11.04 -36.07 4.07
C ILE A 854 -10.82 -34.57 3.85
N LEU A 855 -9.90 -33.93 4.57
CA LEU A 855 -9.57 -32.52 4.36
C LEU A 855 -8.95 -32.26 2.98
N ASN A 856 -8.31 -33.25 2.38
CA ASN A 856 -7.72 -33.15 1.04
C ASN A 856 -8.73 -33.38 -0.10
N MET A 857 -9.95 -33.87 0.19
CA MET A 857 -10.98 -34.01 -0.82
C MET A 857 -11.40 -32.66 -1.38
N THR A 858 -11.72 -32.64 -2.67
CA THR A 858 -12.45 -31.52 -3.26
C THR A 858 -13.86 -31.42 -2.71
N VAL A 859 -14.52 -30.29 -2.80
CA VAL A 859 -15.93 -30.13 -2.35
C VAL A 859 -16.84 -31.13 -3.07
N GLU A 860 -16.64 -31.31 -4.38
CA GLU A 860 -17.41 -32.30 -5.18
C GLU A 860 -17.21 -33.71 -4.68
N ALA A 861 -15.96 -34.16 -4.52
CA ALA A 861 -15.66 -35.51 -4.02
C ALA A 861 -16.19 -35.72 -2.59
N ALA A 862 -16.08 -34.72 -1.74
CA ALA A 862 -16.60 -34.76 -0.38
C ALA A 862 -18.13 -34.83 -0.35
N HIS A 863 -18.82 -34.11 -1.24
CA HIS A 863 -20.28 -34.17 -1.35
C HIS A 863 -20.77 -35.60 -1.71
N GLN A 864 -20.11 -36.25 -2.68
CA GLN A 864 -20.40 -37.62 -3.04
C GLN A 864 -20.10 -38.58 -1.87
N PHE A 865 -18.95 -38.41 -1.19
CA PHE A 865 -18.51 -39.26 -0.07
C PHE A 865 -19.45 -39.15 1.14
N PHE A 866 -19.96 -37.97 1.46
CA PHE A 866 -20.85 -37.70 2.59
C PHE A 866 -22.34 -37.64 2.20
N SER A 867 -22.74 -38.10 1.03
CA SER A 867 -24.14 -38.05 0.53
C SER A 867 -25.15 -38.63 1.52
N ALA A 868 -24.76 -39.66 2.29
CA ALA A 868 -25.59 -40.29 3.33
C ALA A 868 -25.60 -39.52 4.67
N VAL A 869 -24.91 -38.41 4.82
CA VAL A 869 -24.83 -37.62 6.06
C VAL A 869 -25.43 -36.23 5.82
N PRO A 870 -26.76 -36.03 6.06
CA PRO A 870 -27.50 -34.84 5.60
C PRO A 870 -26.92 -33.50 6.08
N ASN A 871 -26.42 -33.41 7.33
CA ASN A 871 -25.86 -32.17 7.88
C ASN A 871 -24.55 -31.75 7.19
N ILE A 872 -23.75 -32.72 6.72
CA ILE A 872 -22.52 -32.47 5.98
C ILE A 872 -22.87 -32.18 4.51
N ALA A 873 -23.70 -33.04 3.88
CA ALA A 873 -24.09 -32.93 2.48
C ALA A 873 -24.75 -31.59 2.16
N ARG A 874 -25.64 -31.06 3.01
CA ARG A 874 -26.30 -29.79 2.83
C ARG A 874 -25.30 -28.61 2.80
N LYS A 875 -24.30 -28.58 3.69
CA LYS A 875 -23.27 -27.55 3.71
C LYS A 875 -22.32 -27.64 2.52
N LEU A 876 -22.03 -28.85 2.06
CA LEU A 876 -21.25 -29.06 0.83
C LEU A 876 -22.04 -28.62 -0.40
N GLN A 877 -23.38 -28.86 -0.43
CA GLN A 877 -24.24 -28.40 -1.52
C GLN A 877 -24.15 -26.86 -1.69
N THR A 878 -24.20 -26.07 -0.60
CA THR A 878 -24.07 -24.59 -0.71
C THR A 878 -22.73 -24.16 -1.30
N LEU A 879 -21.65 -24.92 -1.08
CA LEU A 879 -20.35 -24.65 -1.72
C LEU A 879 -20.37 -25.00 -3.23
N LEU A 880 -21.11 -26.04 -3.61
CA LEU A 880 -21.32 -26.41 -5.02
C LEU A 880 -22.17 -25.37 -5.74
N ASP A 881 -23.23 -24.86 -5.10
CA ASP A 881 -24.15 -23.89 -5.66
C ASP A 881 -23.46 -22.57 -6.04
N VAL A 882 -22.42 -22.19 -5.29
CA VAL A 882 -21.58 -21.01 -5.60
C VAL A 882 -20.40 -21.32 -6.54
N GLY A 883 -20.36 -22.52 -7.15
CA GLY A 883 -19.34 -22.91 -8.13
C GLY A 883 -17.96 -23.31 -7.57
N LEU A 884 -17.85 -23.63 -6.28
CA LEU A 884 -16.60 -24.02 -5.64
C LEU A 884 -16.39 -25.55 -5.61
N THR A 885 -16.62 -26.24 -6.72
CA THR A 885 -16.53 -27.68 -6.86
C THR A 885 -15.12 -28.21 -6.64
N TYR A 886 -14.11 -27.47 -7.06
CA TYR A 886 -12.71 -27.86 -7.22
C TYR A 886 -11.81 -27.58 -6.02
N ILE A 887 -12.20 -26.67 -5.12
CA ILE A 887 -11.39 -26.34 -3.94
C ILE A 887 -11.38 -27.52 -2.95
N ARG A 888 -10.28 -27.67 -2.21
CA ARG A 888 -10.18 -28.71 -1.17
C ARG A 888 -10.74 -28.20 0.15
N LEU A 889 -11.38 -29.09 0.92
CA LEU A 889 -11.96 -28.74 2.23
C LEU A 889 -10.95 -28.13 3.20
N GLY A 890 -9.73 -28.66 3.22
CA GLY A 890 -8.61 -28.22 4.08
C GLY A 890 -7.65 -27.24 3.41
N GLN A 891 -7.98 -26.67 2.24
CA GLN A 891 -7.15 -25.68 1.54
C GLN A 891 -6.94 -24.47 2.43
N SER A 892 -5.68 -24.03 2.59
CA SER A 892 -5.37 -22.86 3.43
C SER A 892 -6.06 -21.61 2.90
N ALA A 893 -6.60 -20.79 3.81
CA ALA A 893 -7.20 -19.50 3.48
C ALA A 893 -6.23 -18.56 2.74
N THR A 894 -4.93 -18.70 2.99
CA THR A 894 -3.88 -17.87 2.36
C THR A 894 -3.60 -18.24 0.90
N THR A 895 -4.09 -19.41 0.44
CA THR A 895 -3.94 -19.87 -0.95
C THR A 895 -5.20 -19.69 -1.79
N LEU A 896 -6.30 -19.25 -1.19
CA LEU A 896 -7.53 -18.91 -1.90
C LEU A 896 -7.39 -17.54 -2.59
N SER A 897 -7.93 -17.44 -3.80
CA SER A 897 -8.11 -16.13 -4.46
C SER A 897 -9.16 -15.29 -3.71
N GLY A 898 -9.18 -13.96 -3.95
CA GLY A 898 -10.18 -13.08 -3.35
C GLY A 898 -11.62 -13.51 -3.67
N GLY A 899 -11.90 -13.87 -4.92
CA GLY A 899 -13.21 -14.36 -5.36
C GLY A 899 -13.61 -15.71 -4.75
N GLU A 900 -12.64 -16.63 -4.58
CA GLU A 900 -12.90 -17.91 -3.89
C GLU A 900 -13.24 -17.68 -2.41
N ALA A 901 -12.48 -16.83 -1.71
CA ALA A 901 -12.75 -16.47 -0.32
C ALA A 901 -14.14 -15.85 -0.16
N GLN A 902 -14.52 -14.97 -1.06
CA GLN A 902 -15.84 -14.31 -1.09
C GLN A 902 -16.98 -15.32 -1.30
N ARG A 903 -16.82 -16.26 -2.25
CA ARG A 903 -17.81 -17.33 -2.48
C ARG A 903 -17.92 -18.29 -1.29
N VAL A 904 -16.84 -18.59 -0.56
CA VAL A 904 -16.89 -19.37 0.69
C VAL A 904 -17.69 -18.61 1.76
N LYS A 905 -17.52 -17.27 1.87
CA LYS A 905 -18.34 -16.44 2.78
C LYS A 905 -19.82 -16.49 2.41
N LEU A 906 -20.13 -16.35 1.12
CA LEU A 906 -21.51 -16.45 0.61
C LEU A 906 -22.13 -17.83 0.90
N ALA A 907 -21.39 -18.92 0.66
CA ALA A 907 -21.85 -20.29 0.95
C ALA A 907 -22.17 -20.49 2.43
N LEU A 908 -21.40 -19.92 3.34
CA LEU A 908 -21.72 -19.94 4.77
C LEU A 908 -23.07 -19.28 5.06
N GLU A 909 -23.32 -18.09 4.50
CA GLU A 909 -24.58 -17.39 4.73
C GLU A 909 -25.78 -18.13 4.14
N LEU A 910 -25.65 -18.69 2.94
CA LEU A 910 -26.66 -19.56 2.32
C LEU A 910 -26.97 -20.81 3.15
N SER A 911 -26.02 -21.31 3.92
CA SER A 911 -26.23 -22.48 4.80
C SER A 911 -27.05 -22.15 6.06
N LYS A 912 -27.29 -20.88 6.37
CA LYS A 912 -28.05 -20.41 7.52
C LYS A 912 -29.56 -20.30 7.15
N ARG A 913 -30.39 -20.23 8.19
CA ARG A 913 -31.83 -19.98 7.98
C ARG A 913 -32.02 -18.53 7.52
N ASP A 914 -32.69 -18.35 6.42
CA ASP A 914 -33.05 -17.04 5.88
C ASP A 914 -34.30 -16.49 6.58
N THR A 915 -34.34 -15.18 6.81
CA THR A 915 -35.49 -14.45 7.40
C THR A 915 -36.27 -13.65 6.38
N GLY A 916 -35.75 -13.49 5.15
CA GLY A 916 -36.29 -12.62 4.11
C GLY A 916 -36.16 -11.11 4.40
N ARG A 917 -35.43 -10.74 5.44
CA ARG A 917 -35.21 -9.34 5.87
C ARG A 917 -33.75 -9.01 6.07
N THR A 918 -32.89 -9.68 5.31
CA THR A 918 -31.45 -9.48 5.39
C THR A 918 -30.98 -8.48 4.34
N LEU A 919 -30.13 -7.52 4.73
CA LEU A 919 -29.37 -6.67 3.82
C LEU A 919 -28.04 -7.34 3.49
N TYR A 920 -27.87 -7.78 2.25
CA TYR A 920 -26.60 -8.30 1.73
C TYR A 920 -25.85 -7.17 1.01
N ILE A 921 -24.60 -7.00 1.34
CA ILE A 921 -23.68 -6.08 0.68
C ILE A 921 -22.53 -6.89 0.10
N LEU A 922 -22.32 -6.81 -1.22
CA LEU A 922 -21.28 -7.53 -1.93
C LEU A 922 -20.38 -6.55 -2.68
N ASP A 923 -19.07 -6.72 -2.55
CA ASP A 923 -18.08 -5.88 -3.19
C ASP A 923 -17.37 -6.66 -4.30
N GLU A 924 -17.68 -6.34 -5.56
CA GLU A 924 -17.17 -6.96 -6.79
C GLU A 924 -17.18 -8.50 -6.75
N PRO A 925 -18.34 -9.15 -6.56
CA PRO A 925 -18.42 -10.60 -6.38
C PRO A 925 -18.08 -11.42 -7.63
N THR A 926 -17.97 -10.81 -8.81
CA THR A 926 -17.61 -11.50 -10.05
C THR A 926 -16.13 -11.45 -10.39
N THR A 927 -15.31 -10.90 -9.48
CA THR A 927 -13.86 -10.84 -9.64
C THR A 927 -13.25 -12.22 -9.91
N GLY A 928 -12.53 -12.35 -11.03
CA GLY A 928 -11.87 -13.61 -11.43
C GLY A 928 -12.81 -14.73 -11.88
N LEU A 929 -14.06 -14.41 -12.25
CA LEU A 929 -15.03 -15.37 -12.70
C LEU A 929 -15.19 -15.39 -14.22
N HIS A 930 -15.25 -16.59 -14.78
CA HIS A 930 -15.67 -16.83 -16.15
C HIS A 930 -17.19 -16.60 -16.31
N PHE A 931 -17.68 -16.30 -17.51
CA PHE A 931 -19.11 -16.08 -17.82
C PHE A 931 -20.04 -17.16 -17.24
N ALA A 932 -19.64 -18.44 -17.30
CA ALA A 932 -20.44 -19.55 -16.77
C ALA A 932 -20.51 -19.53 -15.23
N ASP A 933 -19.44 -19.11 -14.56
CA ASP A 933 -19.39 -18.99 -13.10
C ASP A 933 -20.24 -17.80 -12.64
N ILE A 934 -20.24 -16.70 -13.43
CA ILE A 934 -21.11 -15.52 -13.20
C ILE A 934 -22.58 -15.90 -13.31
N ASP A 935 -22.97 -16.71 -14.32
CA ASP A 935 -24.35 -17.19 -14.47
C ASP A 935 -24.82 -18.01 -13.26
N LEU A 936 -23.95 -18.87 -12.71
CA LEU A 936 -24.24 -19.61 -11.48
C LEU A 936 -24.41 -18.68 -10.27
N LEU A 937 -23.50 -17.73 -10.09
CA LEU A 937 -23.58 -16.76 -9.00
C LEU A 937 -24.84 -15.92 -9.06
N LEU A 938 -25.22 -15.43 -10.25
CA LEU A 938 -26.42 -14.63 -10.46
C LEU A 938 -27.70 -15.41 -10.10
N LYS A 939 -27.76 -16.69 -10.42
CA LYS A 939 -28.90 -17.56 -10.02
C LYS A 939 -29.07 -17.58 -8.50
N VAL A 940 -27.97 -17.70 -7.77
CA VAL A 940 -27.97 -17.67 -6.29
C VAL A 940 -28.42 -16.32 -5.77
N LEU A 941 -27.92 -15.22 -6.32
CA LEU A 941 -28.28 -13.86 -5.89
C LEU A 941 -29.76 -13.53 -6.18
N HIS A 942 -30.27 -13.93 -7.34
CA HIS A 942 -31.69 -13.77 -7.64
C HIS A 942 -32.57 -14.63 -6.72
N GLN A 943 -32.19 -15.85 -6.36
CA GLN A 943 -32.90 -16.66 -5.36
C GLN A 943 -32.96 -15.98 -3.98
N LEU A 944 -31.86 -15.38 -3.53
CA LEU A 944 -31.82 -14.60 -2.28
C LEU A 944 -32.77 -13.39 -2.34
N ARG A 945 -32.76 -12.63 -3.46
CA ARG A 945 -33.68 -11.53 -3.68
C ARG A 945 -35.15 -12.00 -3.65
N ASP A 946 -35.47 -13.08 -4.38
CA ASP A 946 -36.81 -13.62 -4.48
C ASP A 946 -37.33 -14.16 -3.15
N ALA A 947 -36.41 -14.49 -2.21
CA ALA A 947 -36.73 -14.81 -0.80
C ALA A 947 -37.09 -13.57 0.04
N GLY A 948 -37.05 -12.35 -0.53
CA GLY A 948 -37.45 -11.09 0.11
C GLY A 948 -36.26 -10.25 0.61
N ASN A 949 -35.02 -10.70 0.45
CA ASN A 949 -33.84 -9.98 0.91
C ASN A 949 -33.50 -8.79 -0.01
N THR A 950 -32.82 -7.80 0.55
CA THR A 950 -32.24 -6.69 -0.20
C THR A 950 -30.78 -6.95 -0.48
N ILE A 951 -30.36 -6.78 -1.72
CA ILE A 951 -28.99 -7.05 -2.15
C ILE A 951 -28.44 -5.77 -2.77
N VAL A 952 -27.33 -5.31 -2.24
CA VAL A 952 -26.56 -4.17 -2.77
C VAL A 952 -25.20 -4.70 -3.24
N ILE A 953 -24.89 -4.51 -4.52
CA ILE A 953 -23.66 -4.99 -5.14
C ILE A 953 -22.88 -3.81 -5.72
N ILE A 954 -21.59 -3.71 -5.40
CA ILE A 954 -20.66 -2.86 -6.16
C ILE A 954 -20.14 -3.70 -7.32
N GLU A 955 -20.34 -3.26 -8.56
CA GLU A 955 -19.94 -4.03 -9.73
C GLU A 955 -19.58 -3.20 -10.95
N HIS A 956 -18.72 -3.81 -11.78
CA HIS A 956 -18.29 -3.30 -13.08
C HIS A 956 -18.66 -4.22 -14.24
N ASN A 957 -18.97 -5.49 -13.96
CA ASN A 957 -19.33 -6.48 -14.97
C ASN A 957 -20.71 -6.16 -15.56
N LEU A 958 -20.75 -5.95 -16.87
CA LEU A 958 -21.98 -5.55 -17.56
C LEU A 958 -23.06 -6.63 -17.55
N ASP A 959 -22.70 -7.91 -17.47
CA ASP A 959 -23.66 -9.01 -17.37
C ASP A 959 -24.41 -9.00 -16.03
N VAL A 960 -23.73 -8.64 -14.93
CA VAL A 960 -24.39 -8.41 -13.64
C VAL A 960 -25.25 -7.16 -13.68
N ILE A 961 -24.69 -6.06 -14.18
CA ILE A 961 -25.38 -4.76 -14.24
C ILE A 961 -26.69 -4.88 -15.03
N LYS A 962 -26.68 -5.59 -16.19
CA LYS A 962 -27.90 -5.76 -17.00
C LYS A 962 -28.98 -6.57 -16.29
N THR A 963 -28.65 -7.45 -15.32
CA THR A 963 -29.61 -8.29 -14.59
C THR A 963 -30.15 -7.64 -13.31
N ALA A 964 -29.57 -6.53 -12.85
CA ALA A 964 -30.02 -5.83 -11.66
C ALA A 964 -31.40 -5.19 -11.83
N ASP A 965 -32.20 -5.11 -10.76
CA ASP A 965 -33.48 -4.43 -10.74
C ASP A 965 -33.33 -2.90 -10.70
N TRP A 966 -32.29 -2.42 -10.00
CA TRP A 966 -32.02 -1.00 -9.79
C TRP A 966 -30.53 -0.71 -9.91
N LEU A 967 -30.18 0.42 -10.49
CA LEU A 967 -28.81 0.89 -10.64
C LEU A 967 -28.62 2.25 -9.97
N ILE A 968 -27.43 2.45 -9.41
CA ILE A 968 -26.93 3.74 -8.94
C ILE A 968 -25.56 3.94 -9.59
N ASP A 969 -25.43 4.93 -10.46
CA ASP A 969 -24.18 5.21 -11.19
C ASP A 969 -23.46 6.41 -10.60
N MET A 970 -22.20 6.17 -10.19
CA MET A 970 -21.35 7.14 -9.52
C MET A 970 -20.29 7.69 -10.49
N GLY A 971 -20.01 8.98 -10.39
CA GLY A 971 -19.01 9.60 -11.25
C GLY A 971 -18.88 11.11 -11.07
N PRO A 972 -18.58 11.85 -12.18
CA PRO A 972 -18.24 11.38 -13.53
C PRO A 972 -16.83 10.79 -13.66
N GLU A 973 -15.90 11.19 -12.77
CA GLU A 973 -14.50 10.78 -12.76
C GLU A 973 -14.12 10.08 -11.44
N GLY A 974 -12.88 9.66 -11.29
CA GLY A 974 -12.31 9.18 -10.03
C GLY A 974 -11.76 10.32 -9.15
N GLY A 975 -11.58 10.05 -7.84
CA GLY A 975 -11.01 10.98 -6.88
C GLY A 975 -11.81 12.26 -6.71
N ALA A 976 -11.14 13.41 -6.68
CA ALA A 976 -11.81 14.73 -6.50
C ALA A 976 -12.79 15.08 -7.61
N GLY A 977 -12.59 14.53 -8.82
CA GLY A 977 -13.51 14.68 -9.95
C GLY A 977 -14.77 13.83 -9.86
N GLY A 978 -14.80 12.85 -8.95
CA GLY A 978 -15.92 11.94 -8.71
C GLY A 978 -16.85 12.37 -7.57
N GLY A 979 -17.44 11.39 -6.92
CA GLY A 979 -18.22 11.57 -5.71
C GLY A 979 -19.63 12.10 -5.90
N ALA A 980 -20.16 12.11 -7.13
CA ALA A 980 -21.53 12.50 -7.42
C ALA A 980 -22.33 11.29 -7.95
N VAL A 981 -23.65 11.31 -7.77
CA VAL A 981 -24.58 10.37 -8.44
C VAL A 981 -24.92 10.94 -9.81
N LEU A 982 -24.63 10.20 -10.86
CA LEU A 982 -24.94 10.57 -12.24
C LEU A 982 -26.37 10.18 -12.61
N GLY A 983 -26.90 9.14 -12.02
CA GLY A 983 -28.25 8.68 -12.22
C GLY A 983 -28.60 7.47 -11.38
N GLU A 984 -29.89 7.30 -11.13
CA GLU A 984 -30.47 6.15 -10.47
C GLU A 984 -31.72 5.69 -11.22
N GLY A 985 -32.01 4.39 -11.18
CA GLY A 985 -33.17 3.83 -11.89
C GLY A 985 -32.90 2.42 -12.44
N THR A 986 -33.77 1.97 -13.35
CA THR A 986 -33.57 0.68 -14.01
C THR A 986 -32.41 0.72 -15.02
N PRO A 987 -31.82 -0.42 -15.37
CA PRO A 987 -30.77 -0.46 -16.40
C PRO A 987 -31.16 0.23 -17.70
N GLU A 988 -32.43 0.08 -18.16
CA GLU A 988 -32.96 0.70 -19.38
C GLU A 988 -33.06 2.22 -19.26
N GLN A 989 -33.29 2.75 -18.07
CA GLN A 989 -33.33 4.19 -17.81
C GLN A 989 -31.91 4.76 -17.83
N LEU A 990 -30.96 4.08 -17.19
CA LEU A 990 -29.59 4.51 -17.15
C LEU A 990 -28.92 4.46 -18.53
N ALA A 991 -29.23 3.46 -19.37
CA ALA A 991 -28.73 3.35 -20.74
C ALA A 991 -29.12 4.56 -21.63
N LYS A 992 -30.15 5.34 -21.25
CA LYS A 992 -30.55 6.59 -21.91
C LYS A 992 -29.82 7.82 -21.37
N ASN A 993 -29.14 7.71 -20.24
CA ASN A 993 -28.44 8.83 -19.61
C ASN A 993 -27.10 9.08 -20.31
N LYS A 994 -26.98 10.23 -20.98
CA LYS A 994 -25.76 10.61 -21.72
C LYS A 994 -24.55 10.90 -20.81
N ALA A 995 -24.77 11.23 -19.55
CA ALA A 995 -23.70 11.50 -18.58
C ALA A 995 -23.09 10.23 -17.98
N SER A 996 -23.79 9.10 -18.11
CA SER A 996 -23.36 7.80 -17.55
C SER A 996 -22.47 7.06 -18.55
N PHE A 997 -21.22 6.83 -18.16
CA PHE A 997 -20.32 5.96 -18.92
C PHE A 997 -20.83 4.51 -18.90
N THR A 998 -21.25 4.01 -17.74
CA THR A 998 -21.86 2.67 -17.60
C THR A 998 -23.05 2.52 -18.53
N GLY A 999 -23.96 3.52 -18.58
CA GLY A 999 -25.12 3.51 -19.45
C GLY A 999 -24.74 3.42 -20.93
N HIS A 1000 -23.64 4.05 -21.34
CA HIS A 1000 -23.15 3.99 -22.71
C HIS A 1000 -22.76 2.55 -23.11
N TYR A 1001 -21.99 1.85 -22.29
CA TYR A 1001 -21.58 0.46 -22.55
C TYR A 1001 -22.76 -0.51 -22.43
N LEU A 1002 -23.62 -0.30 -21.44
CA LEU A 1002 -24.79 -1.15 -21.19
C LEU A 1002 -25.78 -1.19 -22.36
N LYS A 1003 -25.89 -0.12 -23.11
CA LYS A 1003 -26.80 0.00 -24.29
C LYS A 1003 -26.59 -1.09 -25.34
N ARG A 1004 -25.40 -1.71 -25.39
CA ARG A 1004 -25.09 -2.78 -26.34
C ARG A 1004 -25.71 -4.13 -25.92
N LEU A 1005 -26.05 -4.31 -24.64
CA LEU A 1005 -26.48 -5.58 -24.05
C LEU A 1005 -27.97 -5.62 -23.68
N LEU A 1006 -28.66 -4.48 -23.71
CA LEU A 1006 -30.11 -4.31 -23.53
C LEU A 1006 -30.84 -4.23 -24.86
#